data_da5dd1b38fc47cafff6e1bb98adb2aa8
#
_entry.id   da5dd1b38fc47cafff6e1bb98adb2aa8
#
_cell.length_a   1.000
_cell.length_b   1.000
_cell.length_c   1.000
_cell.angle_alpha   90.00
_cell.angle_beta   90.00
_cell.angle_gamma   90.00
#
_symmetry.space_group_name_H-M   'P 1'
#
loop_
_entity.id
_entity.type
_entity.pdbx_description
1 polymer ?
#
loop_
_entity_poly.entity_id
_entity_poly.type
_entity_poly.pdbx_seq_one_letter_code
_entity_poly.pdbx_strand_id
1 'polypeptide(L)'
;VSDRETKAFIIRQLQLLGKDECVDTLANYLNDESLSGPAARALSAIRTDNAKKVLVASLMRRSGTPKTQKDIIRAIADVQIADAENVLKVMLGSSDENMQKEVLYALSRVGSKASLSDLAAAAEKAGYKMEKTGANEAYIALIKRVLEQGDTKDAEKAANDLLKKSTKAGMTQTREAALQILLAAKPEAATKNLLSALKDTDKGYRNAALNFASGFADQNVYIEVMKHMLKAKPEVKVDILNWIGRESKCPSKHDVIKNLELRFDLPARQVLLDQLKDKDFYVQQAAVWALVKIGDKSVIPVLADLLKSNDKQVILLGQDALMAFNGDIDQAVAKVIPSASDAGKIAGLELLAIRMADANLNTVLDQIKSGSSEVKKAAYTALKDVVSEKDFTLLCGMLETAEASAVAPLQDAIIAAISKQPAATQVSNVNRRMIQAGDSKRYLYYKVLSATGEKEALATIVEGLNKGNGAAKDAALDALLAWKGIEAADELFKVCQSAASDQVFDRALKRYVQLVSNPAFTRENRLLSLRKVMEIARTSEQKALILRQIQRADTFLALMYASEFLDSSDAAVRSAAVYAVWNIARNHPEYKGDNVKAILKRVLTMFDGEDARYDIDALKQHLDAMPDEVGFVSIFNGKDLTGWKGLVENPIARAKMKPAQLAKAQEKADENMRRDWKVENG
;
A
#
# COMPACT_ATOMS: atom_id res chain seq x y z
N VAL A 1 -25.14 21.58 57.30
CA VAL A 1 -23.85 21.52 56.61
C VAL A 1 -23.50 22.91 56.08
N SER A 2 -22.42 23.53 56.57
CA SER A 2 -22.01 24.89 56.17
C SER A 2 -21.15 24.90 54.91
N ASP A 3 -20.40 23.86 54.66
CA ASP A 3 -19.49 23.74 53.53
C ASP A 3 -20.20 23.52 52.19
N ARG A 4 -19.81 24.31 51.19
CA ARG A 4 -20.44 24.31 49.85
C ARG A 4 -20.16 23.04 49.05
N GLU A 5 -18.98 22.49 49.13
CA GLU A 5 -18.64 21.26 48.40
C GLU A 5 -19.40 20.08 48.96
N THR A 6 -19.53 19.99 50.28
CA THR A 6 -20.33 18.97 50.94
C THR A 6 -21.79 19.09 50.56
N LYS A 7 -22.36 20.34 50.49
CA LYS A 7 -23.72 20.58 50.01
C LYS A 7 -23.87 20.09 48.55
N ALA A 8 -22.97 20.45 47.65
CA ALA A 8 -23.01 20.04 46.26
C ALA A 8 -22.91 18.49 46.13
N PHE A 9 -22.12 17.87 47.00
CA PHE A 9 -22.04 16.38 47.04
C PHE A 9 -23.37 15.77 47.45
N ILE A 10 -23.97 16.25 48.53
CA ILE A 10 -25.29 15.76 49.01
C ILE A 10 -26.34 15.93 47.93
N ILE A 11 -26.43 17.13 47.33
CA ILE A 11 -27.39 17.41 46.23
C ILE A 11 -27.17 16.46 45.05
N ARG A 12 -25.92 16.11 44.72
CA ARG A 12 -25.64 15.11 43.70
C ARG A 12 -26.10 13.69 44.07
N GLN A 13 -26.08 13.34 45.37
CA GLN A 13 -26.62 12.03 45.81
C GLN A 13 -28.13 12.01 45.66
N LEU A 14 -28.82 13.16 45.80
CA LEU A 14 -30.27 13.28 45.59
C LEU A 14 -30.70 13.02 44.14
N GLN A 15 -29.78 13.08 43.16
CA GLN A 15 -30.08 12.65 41.80
C GLN A 15 -30.41 11.16 41.75
N LEU A 16 -29.89 10.35 42.66
CA LEU A 16 -30.06 8.88 42.70
C LEU A 16 -31.17 8.47 43.66
N LEU A 17 -31.31 9.14 44.78
CA LEU A 17 -32.12 8.72 45.90
C LEU A 17 -33.31 9.68 46.19
N GLY A 18 -33.24 10.93 45.69
CA GLY A 18 -34.25 11.92 45.96
C GLY A 18 -35.60 11.64 45.34
N LYS A 19 -36.65 11.99 46.05
CA LYS A 19 -38.03 11.94 45.58
C LYS A 19 -38.71 13.28 45.81
N ASP A 20 -40.03 13.35 45.73
CA ASP A 20 -40.80 14.60 45.78
C ASP A 20 -40.57 15.42 47.06
N GLU A 21 -40.29 14.76 48.18
CA GLU A 21 -39.99 15.42 49.47
C GLU A 21 -38.71 16.28 49.47
N CYS A 22 -37.84 16.08 48.47
CA CYS A 22 -36.62 16.86 48.34
C CYS A 22 -36.77 18.12 47.45
N VAL A 23 -37.90 18.25 46.75
CA VAL A 23 -38.09 19.26 45.69
C VAL A 23 -38.01 20.68 46.22
N ASP A 24 -38.75 21.01 47.30
CA ASP A 24 -38.77 22.34 47.87
C ASP A 24 -37.38 22.75 48.43
N THR A 25 -36.67 21.79 49.01
CA THR A 25 -35.32 22.06 49.51
C THR A 25 -34.34 22.32 48.35
N LEU A 26 -34.43 21.56 47.27
CA LEU A 26 -33.58 21.73 46.06
C LEU A 26 -33.92 23.07 45.35
N ALA A 27 -35.16 23.46 45.33
CA ALA A 27 -35.62 24.74 44.75
C ALA A 27 -34.88 25.96 45.32
N ASN A 28 -34.58 25.97 46.63
CA ASN A 28 -33.86 27.04 47.29
C ASN A 28 -32.43 27.26 46.77
N TYR A 29 -31.83 26.24 46.12
CA TYR A 29 -30.47 26.32 45.57
C TYR A 29 -30.42 26.67 44.09
N LEU A 30 -31.55 26.81 43.38
CA LEU A 30 -31.58 27.11 41.96
C LEU A 30 -31.01 28.49 41.61
N ASN A 31 -31.00 29.42 42.58
CA ASN A 31 -30.43 30.78 42.40
C ASN A 31 -28.99 30.91 42.94
N ASP A 32 -28.42 29.86 43.54
CA ASP A 32 -27.04 29.84 44.01
C ASP A 32 -26.10 29.46 42.87
N GLU A 33 -25.15 30.31 42.49
CA GLU A 33 -24.23 30.08 41.38
C GLU A 33 -23.41 28.78 41.47
N SER A 34 -23.14 28.31 42.67
CA SER A 34 -22.33 27.12 42.94
C SER A 34 -23.17 25.85 42.95
N LEU A 35 -24.45 25.97 43.37
CA LEU A 35 -25.32 24.83 43.63
C LEU A 35 -26.46 24.67 42.60
N SER A 36 -26.70 25.69 41.76
CA SER A 36 -27.78 25.66 40.75
C SER A 36 -27.69 24.47 39.81
N GLY A 37 -26.48 24.19 39.30
CA GLY A 37 -26.28 23.04 38.41
C GLY A 37 -26.54 21.68 39.05
N PRO A 38 -25.98 21.37 40.23
CA PRO A 38 -26.36 20.19 41.00
C PRO A 38 -27.85 20.11 41.32
N ALA A 39 -28.48 21.20 41.80
CA ALA A 39 -29.90 21.26 42.16
C ALA A 39 -30.80 21.03 40.95
N ALA A 40 -30.54 21.70 39.83
CA ALA A 40 -31.32 21.56 38.61
C ALA A 40 -31.24 20.12 38.07
N ARG A 41 -30.04 19.49 38.10
CA ARG A 41 -29.88 18.07 37.70
C ARG A 41 -30.60 17.11 38.66
N ALA A 42 -30.58 17.39 39.96
CA ALA A 42 -31.33 16.58 40.92
C ALA A 42 -32.82 16.63 40.65
N LEU A 43 -33.39 17.83 40.44
CA LEU A 43 -34.80 18.01 40.06
C LEU A 43 -35.13 17.32 38.73
N SER A 44 -34.23 17.38 37.74
CA SER A 44 -34.36 16.65 36.47
C SER A 44 -34.39 15.14 36.64
N ALA A 45 -33.65 14.61 37.61
CA ALA A 45 -33.62 13.16 37.91
C ALA A 45 -34.87 12.70 38.66
N ILE A 46 -35.39 13.54 39.62
CA ILE A 46 -36.60 13.28 40.39
C ILE A 46 -37.86 13.20 39.49
N ARG A 47 -37.97 14.07 38.49
CA ARG A 47 -38.98 14.06 37.40
C ARG A 47 -40.45 14.08 37.86
N THR A 48 -40.76 14.34 39.13
CA THR A 48 -42.15 14.50 39.58
C THR A 48 -42.77 15.74 38.96
N ASP A 49 -44.08 15.83 38.92
CA ASP A 49 -44.77 17.01 38.42
C ASP A 49 -44.45 18.27 39.26
N ASN A 50 -44.22 18.11 40.58
CA ASN A 50 -43.76 19.15 41.45
C ASN A 50 -42.36 19.66 41.05
N ALA A 51 -41.41 18.76 40.82
CA ALA A 51 -40.08 19.09 40.35
C ALA A 51 -40.11 19.86 39.02
N LYS A 52 -40.95 19.41 38.05
CA LYS A 52 -41.15 20.13 36.77
C LYS A 52 -41.71 21.52 36.97
N LYS A 53 -42.76 21.67 37.77
CA LYS A 53 -43.36 22.97 38.08
C LYS A 53 -42.38 23.93 38.73
N VAL A 54 -41.56 23.46 39.67
CA VAL A 54 -40.52 24.24 40.33
C VAL A 54 -39.46 24.74 39.36
N LEU A 55 -39.01 23.93 38.43
CA LEU A 55 -38.04 24.33 37.38
C LEU A 55 -38.64 25.42 36.50
N VAL A 56 -39.89 25.26 36.02
CA VAL A 56 -40.56 26.26 35.18
C VAL A 56 -40.83 27.58 35.97
N ALA A 57 -41.34 27.48 37.19
CA ALA A 57 -41.58 28.64 38.03
C ALA A 57 -40.30 29.42 38.35
N SER A 58 -39.20 28.72 38.57
CA SER A 58 -37.89 29.36 38.81
C SER A 58 -37.38 30.09 37.57
N LEU A 59 -37.56 29.51 36.37
CA LEU A 59 -37.22 30.17 35.11
C LEU A 59 -38.11 31.40 34.84
N MET A 60 -39.43 31.31 35.15
CA MET A 60 -40.39 32.44 34.99
C MET A 60 -40.06 33.64 35.86
N ARG A 61 -39.55 33.43 37.07
CA ARG A 61 -39.13 34.51 37.97
C ARG A 61 -37.95 35.31 37.42
N ARG A 62 -37.18 34.77 36.49
CA ARG A 62 -35.97 35.38 35.91
C ARG A 62 -35.00 35.93 36.94
N SER A 63 -35.06 35.42 38.16
CA SER A 63 -34.13 35.72 39.24
C SER A 63 -32.84 34.92 39.09
N GLY A 64 -31.73 35.44 39.56
CA GLY A 64 -30.44 34.80 39.50
C GLY A 64 -29.56 35.29 38.32
N THR A 65 -28.36 34.67 38.22
CA THR A 65 -27.37 35.06 37.22
C THR A 65 -27.61 34.34 35.89
N PRO A 66 -27.01 34.75 34.78
CA PRO A 66 -27.08 34.06 33.53
C PRO A 66 -26.65 32.58 33.65
N LYS A 67 -25.74 32.25 34.57
CA LYS A 67 -25.29 30.85 34.81
C LYS A 67 -26.43 30.02 35.39
N THR A 68 -27.09 30.52 36.45
CA THR A 68 -28.18 29.77 37.11
C THR A 68 -29.36 29.55 36.16
N GLN A 69 -29.70 30.58 35.36
CA GLN A 69 -30.74 30.45 34.33
C GLN A 69 -30.41 29.37 33.29
N LYS A 70 -29.15 29.32 32.81
CA LYS A 70 -28.70 28.26 31.88
C LYS A 70 -28.79 26.86 32.50
N ASP A 71 -28.41 26.70 33.76
CA ASP A 71 -28.55 25.43 34.48
C ASP A 71 -29.99 24.95 34.53
N ILE A 72 -30.95 25.87 34.79
CA ILE A 72 -32.39 25.57 34.81
C ILE A 72 -32.90 25.24 33.40
N ILE A 73 -32.50 26.00 32.37
CA ILE A 73 -32.90 25.77 30.98
C ILE A 73 -32.47 24.39 30.51
N ARG A 74 -31.22 23.98 30.82
CA ARG A 74 -30.72 22.64 30.51
C ARG A 74 -31.54 21.55 31.19
N ALA A 75 -31.85 21.73 32.48
CA ALA A 75 -32.68 20.80 33.23
C ALA A 75 -34.08 20.64 32.62
N ILE A 76 -34.69 21.72 32.17
CA ILE A 76 -35.98 21.76 31.46
C ILE A 76 -35.89 21.00 30.12
N ALA A 77 -34.81 21.24 29.37
CA ALA A 77 -34.57 20.55 28.10
C ALA A 77 -34.39 19.06 28.29
N ASP A 78 -33.63 18.62 29.30
CA ASP A 78 -33.33 17.23 29.59
C ASP A 78 -34.61 16.42 29.95
N VAL A 79 -35.52 17.05 30.69
CA VAL A 79 -36.81 16.41 31.09
C VAL A 79 -37.90 16.67 30.05
N GLN A 80 -37.67 17.52 29.08
CA GLN A 80 -38.61 17.91 28.02
C GLN A 80 -39.93 18.52 28.61
N ILE A 81 -39.83 19.50 29.48
CA ILE A 81 -40.98 20.14 30.14
C ILE A 81 -41.66 21.08 29.15
N ALA A 82 -42.78 20.65 28.57
CA ALA A 82 -43.53 21.40 27.56
C ALA A 82 -44.06 22.77 28.08
N ASP A 83 -44.44 22.82 29.35
CA ASP A 83 -44.98 24.05 29.98
C ASP A 83 -43.98 25.22 29.99
N ALA A 84 -42.68 24.94 29.74
CA ALA A 84 -41.66 25.97 29.65
C ALA A 84 -41.60 26.65 28.27
N GLU A 85 -42.31 26.18 27.24
CA GLU A 85 -42.23 26.70 25.88
C GLU A 85 -42.40 28.22 25.82
N ASN A 86 -43.44 28.78 26.47
CA ASN A 86 -43.72 30.19 26.40
C ASN A 86 -42.65 31.07 27.06
N VAL A 87 -42.12 30.67 28.22
CA VAL A 87 -41.05 31.43 28.88
C VAL A 87 -39.75 31.39 28.08
N LEU A 88 -39.44 30.25 27.48
CA LEU A 88 -38.27 30.09 26.61
C LEU A 88 -38.38 30.96 25.35
N LYS A 89 -39.56 31.04 24.71
CA LYS A 89 -39.78 31.92 23.54
C LYS A 89 -39.48 33.37 23.87
N VAL A 90 -39.92 33.85 25.03
CA VAL A 90 -39.61 35.24 25.48
C VAL A 90 -38.12 35.45 25.71
N MET A 91 -37.38 34.42 26.06
CA MET A 91 -35.92 34.48 26.28
C MET A 91 -35.08 34.41 24.99
N LEU A 92 -35.65 34.11 23.83
CA LEU A 92 -34.96 34.14 22.54
C LEU A 92 -34.39 35.51 22.18
N GLY A 93 -34.96 36.60 22.72
CA GLY A 93 -34.51 37.96 22.54
C GLY A 93 -33.24 38.35 23.32
N SER A 94 -32.61 37.42 24.04
CA SER A 94 -31.36 37.68 24.77
C SER A 94 -30.24 38.15 23.83
N SER A 95 -29.45 39.13 24.30
CA SER A 95 -28.24 39.58 23.60
C SER A 95 -27.01 38.68 23.88
N ASP A 96 -27.08 37.82 24.89
CA ASP A 96 -26.02 36.84 25.20
C ASP A 96 -26.15 35.62 24.28
N GLU A 97 -25.17 35.40 23.38
CA GLU A 97 -25.13 34.29 22.45
C GLU A 97 -25.15 32.92 23.17
N ASN A 98 -24.52 32.82 24.33
CA ASN A 98 -24.53 31.58 25.13
C ASN A 98 -25.92 31.32 25.72
N MET A 99 -26.65 32.34 26.11
CA MET A 99 -28.05 32.22 26.56
C MET A 99 -28.93 31.82 25.37
N GLN A 100 -28.78 32.48 24.23
CA GLN A 100 -29.51 32.12 23.00
C GLN A 100 -29.32 30.66 22.64
N LYS A 101 -28.09 30.17 22.70
CA LYS A 101 -27.76 28.74 22.44
C LYS A 101 -28.55 27.80 23.35
N GLU A 102 -28.54 28.05 24.65
CA GLU A 102 -29.26 27.20 25.61
C GLU A 102 -30.78 27.25 25.40
N VAL A 103 -31.32 28.45 25.11
CA VAL A 103 -32.75 28.62 24.84
C VAL A 103 -33.17 27.93 23.55
N LEU A 104 -32.40 28.08 22.45
CA LEU A 104 -32.66 27.42 21.18
C LEU A 104 -32.59 25.89 21.32
N TYR A 105 -31.58 25.40 22.03
CA TYR A 105 -31.47 23.99 22.35
C TYR A 105 -32.69 23.49 23.14
N ALA A 106 -33.10 24.24 24.18
CA ALA A 106 -34.24 23.86 24.97
C ALA A 106 -35.55 23.86 24.15
N LEU A 107 -35.77 24.89 23.33
CA LEU A 107 -36.96 24.95 22.46
C LEU A 107 -37.00 23.84 21.43
N SER A 108 -35.83 23.38 20.92
CA SER A 108 -35.78 22.23 20.01
C SER A 108 -36.28 20.94 20.69
N ARG A 109 -36.19 20.86 22.02
CA ARG A 109 -36.57 19.67 22.81
C ARG A 109 -37.93 19.75 23.46
N VAL A 110 -38.38 20.93 23.81
CA VAL A 110 -39.70 21.12 24.52
C VAL A 110 -40.76 21.75 23.63
N GLY A 111 -40.37 22.44 22.57
CA GLY A 111 -41.25 23.21 21.69
C GLY A 111 -42.28 22.35 20.96
N SER A 112 -43.38 22.99 20.61
CA SER A 112 -44.41 22.47 19.74
C SER A 112 -44.41 23.21 18.39
N LYS A 113 -45.42 22.97 17.55
CA LYS A 113 -45.64 23.73 16.32
C LYS A 113 -45.76 25.25 16.57
N ALA A 114 -46.13 25.69 17.79
CA ALA A 114 -46.22 27.09 18.16
C ALA A 114 -44.86 27.83 18.18
N SER A 115 -43.73 27.11 18.29
CA SER A 115 -42.37 27.65 18.24
C SER A 115 -41.71 27.60 16.86
N LEU A 116 -42.36 26.98 15.83
CA LEU A 116 -41.78 26.86 14.49
C LEU A 116 -41.41 28.22 13.87
N SER A 117 -42.29 29.25 14.00
CA SER A 117 -42.01 30.58 13.44
C SER A 117 -40.83 31.28 14.12
N ASP A 118 -40.69 31.12 15.44
CA ASP A 118 -39.63 31.75 16.20
C ASP A 118 -38.24 31.15 15.86
N LEU A 119 -38.18 29.82 15.78
CA LEU A 119 -36.96 29.13 15.39
C LEU A 119 -36.65 29.31 13.90
N ALA A 120 -37.65 29.39 13.03
CA ALA A 120 -37.45 29.74 11.63
C ALA A 120 -36.81 31.13 11.47
N ALA A 121 -37.24 32.12 12.22
CA ALA A 121 -36.64 33.45 12.21
C ALA A 121 -35.20 33.44 12.74
N ALA A 122 -34.92 32.66 13.78
CA ALA A 122 -33.55 32.48 14.29
C ALA A 122 -32.64 31.82 13.25
N ALA A 123 -33.10 30.74 12.59
CA ALA A 123 -32.35 30.06 11.52
C ALA A 123 -32.12 30.96 10.30
N GLU A 124 -33.10 31.81 9.94
CA GLU A 124 -32.96 32.80 8.86
C GLU A 124 -31.89 33.84 9.20
N LYS A 125 -31.87 34.37 10.42
CA LYS A 125 -30.85 35.30 10.93
C LYS A 125 -29.45 34.65 10.92
N ALA A 126 -29.36 33.36 11.21
CA ALA A 126 -28.14 32.57 11.12
C ALA A 126 -27.72 32.23 9.68
N GLY A 127 -28.50 32.57 8.66
CA GLY A 127 -28.24 32.27 7.26
C GLY A 127 -28.32 30.79 6.92
N TYR A 128 -29.07 30.00 7.69
CA TYR A 128 -29.27 28.56 7.53
C TYR A 128 -27.98 27.73 7.58
N LYS A 129 -26.92 28.25 8.19
CA LYS A 129 -25.63 27.59 8.36
C LYS A 129 -25.39 27.18 9.82
N MET A 130 -24.46 26.29 10.04
CA MET A 130 -23.94 25.96 11.35
C MET A 130 -23.22 27.19 11.93
N GLU A 131 -23.61 27.63 13.12
CA GLU A 131 -23.01 28.78 13.80
C GLU A 131 -23.08 28.57 15.32
N LYS A 132 -22.52 29.52 16.10
CA LYS A 132 -22.32 29.37 17.56
C LYS A 132 -23.58 29.15 18.37
N THR A 133 -24.71 29.76 17.97
CA THR A 133 -25.97 29.62 18.72
C THR A 133 -26.71 28.31 18.42
N GLY A 134 -26.38 27.63 17.31
CA GLY A 134 -27.06 26.43 16.89
C GLY A 134 -28.50 26.65 16.43
N ALA A 135 -28.82 27.85 15.93
CA ALA A 135 -30.18 28.19 15.56
C ALA A 135 -30.77 27.35 14.45
N ASN A 136 -29.96 27.04 13.42
CA ASN A 136 -30.37 26.19 12.29
C ASN A 136 -30.63 24.74 12.74
N GLU A 137 -29.74 24.21 13.55
CA GLU A 137 -29.85 22.87 14.12
C GLU A 137 -31.07 22.74 15.03
N ALA A 138 -31.30 23.74 15.84
CA ALA A 138 -32.48 23.79 16.72
C ALA A 138 -33.79 23.81 15.91
N TYR A 139 -33.84 24.56 14.82
CA TYR A 139 -35.01 24.60 13.94
C TYR A 139 -35.26 23.27 13.26
N ILE A 140 -34.22 22.62 12.71
CA ILE A 140 -34.32 21.30 12.12
C ILE A 140 -34.79 20.26 13.14
N ALA A 141 -34.25 20.31 14.37
CA ALA A 141 -34.62 19.39 15.44
C ALA A 141 -36.10 19.61 15.88
N LEU A 142 -36.55 20.87 15.94
CA LEU A 142 -37.95 21.17 16.25
C LEU A 142 -38.90 20.65 15.17
N ILE A 143 -38.57 20.82 13.87
CA ILE A 143 -39.43 20.30 12.79
C ILE A 143 -39.56 18.77 12.91
N LYS A 144 -38.44 18.05 13.18
CA LYS A 144 -38.47 16.60 13.41
C LYS A 144 -39.35 16.23 14.59
N ARG A 145 -39.24 16.95 15.70
CA ARG A 145 -40.05 16.73 16.88
C ARG A 145 -41.55 16.98 16.61
N VAL A 146 -41.90 18.05 15.88
CA VAL A 146 -43.29 18.34 15.48
C VAL A 146 -43.86 17.21 14.60
N LEU A 147 -43.02 16.64 13.72
CA LEU A 147 -43.40 15.44 12.94
C LEU A 147 -43.66 14.23 13.84
N GLU A 148 -42.77 13.98 14.81
CA GLU A 148 -42.91 12.89 15.80
C GLU A 148 -44.13 13.04 16.69
N GLN A 149 -44.57 14.27 16.95
CA GLN A 149 -45.80 14.58 17.70
C GLN A 149 -47.10 14.36 16.89
N GLY A 150 -46.94 14.02 15.57
CA GLY A 150 -48.09 13.79 14.70
C GLY A 150 -48.59 15.02 13.93
N ASP A 151 -48.01 16.19 14.15
CA ASP A 151 -48.35 17.44 13.44
C ASP A 151 -47.73 17.48 12.04
N THR A 152 -48.00 16.44 11.24
CA THR A 152 -47.36 16.17 9.93
C THR A 152 -47.49 17.33 8.95
N LYS A 153 -48.66 18.00 8.89
CA LYS A 153 -48.88 19.12 7.95
C LYS A 153 -48.03 20.35 8.30
N ASP A 154 -47.87 20.64 9.60
CA ASP A 154 -47.07 21.78 10.05
C ASP A 154 -45.58 21.49 9.85
N ALA A 155 -45.12 20.25 10.10
CA ALA A 155 -43.78 19.77 9.82
C ALA A 155 -43.45 19.80 8.33
N GLU A 156 -44.35 19.29 7.44
CA GLU A 156 -44.19 19.36 5.99
C GLU A 156 -44.05 20.80 5.49
N LYS A 157 -44.92 21.71 5.95
CA LYS A 157 -44.87 23.12 5.58
C LYS A 157 -43.54 23.76 6.01
N ALA A 158 -43.13 23.56 7.26
CA ALA A 158 -41.87 24.11 7.79
C ALA A 158 -40.66 23.56 7.04
N ALA A 159 -40.62 22.26 6.72
CA ALA A 159 -39.54 21.63 5.96
C ALA A 159 -39.47 22.12 4.50
N ASN A 160 -40.62 22.34 3.83
CA ASN A 160 -40.67 22.94 2.49
C ASN A 160 -40.15 24.40 2.50
N ASP A 161 -40.52 25.20 3.50
CA ASP A 161 -40.03 26.58 3.64
C ASP A 161 -38.50 26.58 3.93
N LEU A 162 -38.04 25.71 4.82
CA LEU A 162 -36.63 25.52 5.10
C LEU A 162 -35.85 25.12 3.82
N LEU A 163 -36.35 24.16 3.05
CA LEU A 163 -35.74 23.73 1.79
C LEU A 163 -35.61 24.89 0.80
N LYS A 164 -36.69 25.64 0.62
CA LYS A 164 -36.73 26.79 -0.30
C LYS A 164 -35.73 27.88 0.10
N LYS A 165 -35.70 28.25 1.39
CA LYS A 165 -34.84 29.32 1.91
C LYS A 165 -33.37 28.89 1.93
N SER A 166 -33.07 27.67 2.37
CA SER A 166 -31.70 27.14 2.38
C SER A 166 -31.14 26.92 0.96
N THR A 167 -32.00 26.65 -0.03
CA THR A 167 -31.61 26.61 -1.46
C THR A 167 -31.14 27.99 -1.92
N LYS A 168 -31.88 29.06 -1.60
CA LYS A 168 -31.44 30.43 -1.92
C LYS A 168 -30.14 30.82 -1.24
N ALA A 169 -29.91 30.31 -0.02
CA ALA A 169 -28.72 30.58 0.77
C ALA A 169 -27.53 29.68 0.36
N GLY A 170 -27.71 28.68 -0.49
CA GLY A 170 -26.67 27.74 -0.92
C GLY A 170 -26.21 26.75 0.18
N MET A 171 -27.08 26.45 1.16
CA MET A 171 -26.75 25.64 2.34
C MET A 171 -27.10 24.15 2.11
N THR A 172 -26.21 23.40 1.49
CA THR A 172 -26.42 21.99 1.10
C THR A 172 -26.87 21.11 2.27
N GLN A 173 -26.19 21.13 3.40
CA GLN A 173 -26.52 20.28 4.56
C GLN A 173 -27.90 20.56 5.14
N THR A 174 -28.31 21.84 5.16
CA THR A 174 -29.66 22.22 5.61
C THR A 174 -30.73 21.77 4.63
N ARG A 175 -30.43 21.81 3.33
CA ARG A 175 -31.31 21.27 2.27
C ARG A 175 -31.47 19.75 2.41
N GLU A 176 -30.39 19.04 2.69
CA GLU A 176 -30.42 17.60 2.94
C GLU A 176 -31.31 17.25 4.15
N ALA A 177 -31.16 17.96 5.27
CA ALA A 177 -32.00 17.78 6.45
C ALA A 177 -33.48 18.05 6.15
N ALA A 178 -33.77 19.12 5.41
CA ALA A 178 -35.14 19.47 5.01
C ALA A 178 -35.74 18.36 4.09
N LEU A 179 -34.99 17.88 3.11
CA LEU A 179 -35.40 16.77 2.25
C LEU A 179 -35.70 15.51 3.08
N GLN A 180 -34.83 15.13 4.01
CA GLN A 180 -35.02 13.98 4.88
C GLN A 180 -36.35 14.06 5.66
N ILE A 181 -36.66 15.25 6.19
CA ILE A 181 -37.94 15.49 6.92
C ILE A 181 -39.13 15.35 5.96
N LEU A 182 -39.05 15.93 4.74
CA LEU A 182 -40.10 15.82 3.73
C LEU A 182 -40.41 14.41 3.31
N LEU A 183 -39.35 13.57 3.18
CA LEU A 183 -39.50 12.15 2.85
C LEU A 183 -40.19 11.38 3.98
N ALA A 184 -39.93 11.73 5.25
CA ALA A 184 -40.56 11.12 6.40
C ALA A 184 -42.00 11.63 6.61
N ALA A 185 -42.24 12.91 6.37
CA ALA A 185 -43.56 13.53 6.56
C ALA A 185 -44.59 13.10 5.50
N LYS A 186 -44.13 12.78 4.29
CA LYS A 186 -45.00 12.45 3.16
C LYS A 186 -44.39 11.31 2.29
N PRO A 187 -44.43 10.09 2.77
CA PRO A 187 -43.86 8.93 2.09
C PRO A 187 -44.44 8.72 0.68
N GLU A 188 -45.72 9.00 0.47
CA GLU A 188 -46.38 8.88 -0.82
C GLU A 188 -45.87 9.88 -1.88
N ALA A 189 -45.23 10.98 -1.46
CA ALA A 189 -44.60 11.95 -2.34
C ALA A 189 -43.06 11.76 -2.42
N ALA A 190 -42.52 10.75 -1.77
CA ALA A 190 -41.07 10.56 -1.67
C ALA A 190 -40.38 10.48 -3.03
N THR A 191 -40.88 9.66 -3.95
CA THR A 191 -40.33 9.51 -5.31
C THR A 191 -40.29 10.85 -6.03
N LYS A 192 -41.36 11.65 -5.97
CA LYS A 192 -41.42 13.00 -6.58
C LYS A 192 -40.37 13.93 -6.00
N ASN A 193 -40.22 13.94 -4.68
CA ASN A 193 -39.25 14.79 -3.98
C ASN A 193 -37.81 14.39 -4.31
N LEU A 194 -37.51 13.10 -4.34
CA LEU A 194 -36.19 12.56 -4.77
C LEU A 194 -35.86 12.94 -6.20
N LEU A 195 -36.78 12.71 -7.16
CA LEU A 195 -36.56 13.08 -8.56
C LEU A 195 -36.41 14.59 -8.77
N SER A 196 -37.07 15.40 -7.94
CA SER A 196 -36.85 16.86 -7.95
C SER A 196 -35.43 17.22 -7.46
N ALA A 197 -34.97 16.57 -6.41
CA ALA A 197 -33.62 16.78 -5.88
C ALA A 197 -32.52 16.34 -6.85
N LEU A 198 -32.74 15.30 -7.65
CA LEU A 198 -31.80 14.83 -8.67
C LEU A 198 -31.60 15.79 -9.84
N LYS A 199 -32.48 16.77 -10.02
CA LYS A 199 -32.35 17.82 -11.05
C LYS A 199 -31.47 18.99 -10.59
N ASP A 200 -31.06 19.00 -9.35
CA ASP A 200 -30.30 20.10 -8.77
C ASP A 200 -28.87 20.17 -9.33
N THR A 201 -28.30 21.35 -9.34
CA THR A 201 -26.92 21.58 -9.76
C THR A 201 -25.89 21.17 -8.71
N ASP A 202 -26.28 21.17 -7.42
CA ASP A 202 -25.44 20.78 -6.31
C ASP A 202 -25.28 19.25 -6.24
N LYS A 203 -24.07 18.78 -6.50
CA LYS A 203 -23.73 17.34 -6.46
C LYS A 203 -23.92 16.74 -5.08
N GLY A 204 -23.62 17.49 -4.00
CA GLY A 204 -23.80 17.02 -2.62
C GLY A 204 -25.26 16.73 -2.35
N TYR A 205 -26.14 17.65 -2.71
CA TYR A 205 -27.57 17.51 -2.53
C TYR A 205 -28.16 16.35 -3.38
N ARG A 206 -27.72 16.17 -4.64
CA ARG A 206 -28.13 15.02 -5.47
C ARG A 206 -27.71 13.69 -4.83
N ASN A 207 -26.46 13.62 -4.34
CA ASN A 207 -25.95 12.40 -3.68
C ASN A 207 -26.70 12.10 -2.37
N ALA A 208 -27.08 13.11 -1.59
CA ALA A 208 -27.92 12.93 -0.41
C ALA A 208 -29.29 12.35 -0.79
N ALA A 209 -29.91 12.85 -1.86
CA ALA A 209 -31.17 12.31 -2.37
C ALA A 209 -31.05 10.83 -2.78
N LEU A 210 -29.96 10.44 -3.46
CA LEU A 210 -29.68 9.03 -3.80
C LEU A 210 -29.46 8.18 -2.56
N ASN A 211 -28.77 8.69 -1.56
CA ASN A 211 -28.57 7.99 -0.27
C ASN A 211 -29.91 7.80 0.46
N PHE A 212 -30.81 8.77 0.43
CA PHE A 212 -32.15 8.62 0.98
C PHE A 212 -32.98 7.63 0.16
N ALA A 213 -32.86 7.62 -1.16
CA ALA A 213 -33.49 6.62 -2.00
C ALA A 213 -33.12 5.20 -1.62
N SER A 214 -31.87 4.99 -1.16
CA SER A 214 -31.40 3.70 -0.64
C SER A 214 -32.17 3.23 0.61
N GLY A 215 -32.82 4.10 1.33
CA GLY A 215 -33.65 3.77 2.49
C GLY A 215 -35.04 3.21 2.16
N PHE A 216 -35.49 3.36 0.93
CA PHE A 216 -36.80 2.87 0.50
C PHE A 216 -36.70 1.42 0.01
N ALA A 217 -37.52 0.54 0.56
CA ALA A 217 -37.64 -0.86 0.09
C ALA A 217 -38.49 -0.96 -1.21
N ASP A 218 -39.11 0.13 -1.66
CA ASP A 218 -39.99 0.14 -2.82
C ASP A 218 -39.17 0.14 -4.13
N GLN A 219 -39.34 -0.91 -4.92
CA GLN A 219 -38.73 -1.05 -6.25
C GLN A 219 -39.10 0.09 -7.20
N ASN A 220 -40.28 0.73 -7.04
CA ASN A 220 -40.70 1.84 -7.88
C ASN A 220 -39.77 3.04 -7.79
N VAL A 221 -39.15 3.29 -6.63
CA VAL A 221 -38.16 4.38 -6.49
C VAL A 221 -36.97 4.16 -7.42
N TYR A 222 -36.42 2.95 -7.44
CA TYR A 222 -35.30 2.58 -8.31
C TYR A 222 -35.67 2.73 -9.79
N ILE A 223 -36.85 2.26 -10.15
CA ILE A 223 -37.39 2.35 -11.51
C ILE A 223 -37.47 3.80 -11.97
N GLU A 224 -38.09 4.66 -11.17
CA GLU A 224 -38.26 6.07 -11.54
C GLU A 224 -36.94 6.84 -11.58
N VAL A 225 -35.99 6.52 -10.69
CA VAL A 225 -34.63 7.09 -10.73
C VAL A 225 -33.91 6.66 -12.01
N MET A 226 -34.02 5.39 -12.44
CA MET A 226 -33.43 4.93 -13.69
C MET A 226 -34.09 5.55 -14.93
N LYS A 227 -35.38 5.68 -14.94
CA LYS A 227 -36.08 6.43 -16.02
C LYS A 227 -35.66 7.88 -16.10
N HIS A 228 -35.44 8.52 -14.95
CA HIS A 228 -34.93 9.88 -14.90
C HIS A 228 -33.50 9.96 -15.46
N MET A 229 -32.64 8.98 -15.19
CA MET A 229 -31.27 8.91 -15.70
C MET A 229 -31.22 9.00 -17.24
N LEU A 230 -32.15 8.33 -17.96
CA LEU A 230 -32.12 8.29 -19.40
C LEU A 230 -32.22 9.67 -20.07
N LYS A 231 -32.87 10.64 -19.40
CA LYS A 231 -33.07 12.00 -19.88
C LYS A 231 -32.23 13.06 -19.15
N ALA A 232 -31.39 12.60 -18.25
CA ALA A 232 -30.60 13.47 -17.38
C ALA A 232 -29.35 13.99 -18.10
N LYS A 233 -28.77 15.06 -17.52
CA LYS A 233 -27.45 15.56 -17.93
C LYS A 233 -26.36 14.56 -17.53
N PRO A 234 -25.19 14.58 -18.20
CA PRO A 234 -24.11 13.63 -17.95
C PRO A 234 -23.71 13.50 -16.46
N GLU A 235 -23.56 14.61 -15.75
CA GLU A 235 -23.19 14.61 -14.34
C GLU A 235 -24.22 13.88 -13.46
N VAL A 236 -25.49 14.01 -13.77
CA VAL A 236 -26.58 13.32 -13.04
C VAL A 236 -26.59 11.82 -13.37
N LYS A 237 -26.35 11.47 -14.65
CA LYS A 237 -26.19 10.07 -15.07
C LYS A 237 -25.08 9.40 -14.28
N VAL A 238 -23.91 10.04 -14.17
CA VAL A 238 -22.75 9.55 -13.41
C VAL A 238 -23.12 9.32 -11.95
N ASP A 239 -23.80 10.27 -11.31
CA ASP A 239 -24.22 10.13 -9.91
C ASP A 239 -25.15 8.91 -9.71
N ILE A 240 -26.14 8.74 -10.60
CA ILE A 240 -27.10 7.61 -10.53
C ILE A 240 -26.41 6.27 -10.83
N LEU A 241 -25.54 6.18 -11.85
CA LEU A 241 -24.78 4.97 -12.18
C LEU A 241 -23.88 4.52 -11.03
N ASN A 242 -23.20 5.48 -10.41
CA ASN A 242 -22.38 5.20 -9.22
C ASN A 242 -23.23 4.72 -8.04
N TRP A 243 -24.41 5.28 -7.87
CA TRP A 243 -25.36 4.85 -6.83
C TRP A 243 -25.82 3.41 -7.09
N ILE A 244 -26.26 3.06 -8.30
CA ILE A 244 -26.65 1.69 -8.69
C ILE A 244 -25.53 0.70 -8.37
N GLY A 245 -24.30 1.04 -8.75
CA GLY A 245 -23.13 0.20 -8.47
C GLY A 245 -22.82 0.02 -6.97
N ARG A 246 -23.20 0.96 -6.11
CA ARG A 246 -23.08 0.81 -4.64
C ARG A 246 -24.18 -0.08 -4.09
N GLU A 247 -25.39 0.15 -4.51
CA GLU A 247 -26.58 -0.60 -4.06
C GLU A 247 -26.48 -2.10 -4.38
N SER A 248 -25.87 -2.44 -5.53
CA SER A 248 -25.70 -3.84 -5.94
C SER A 248 -24.80 -4.66 -4.99
N LYS A 249 -23.98 -4.03 -4.17
CA LYS A 249 -23.12 -4.70 -3.18
C LYS A 249 -23.87 -5.02 -1.87
N CYS A 250 -25.06 -4.48 -1.66
CA CYS A 250 -25.84 -4.75 -0.47
C CYS A 250 -26.63 -6.07 -0.65
N PRO A 251 -26.38 -7.13 0.14
CA PRO A 251 -27.02 -8.43 -0.05
C PRO A 251 -28.55 -8.38 -0.07
N SER A 252 -29.15 -7.53 0.76
CA SER A 252 -30.63 -7.35 0.83
C SER A 252 -31.21 -6.60 -0.37
N LYS A 253 -30.38 -5.95 -1.19
CA LYS A 253 -30.77 -5.12 -2.35
C LYS A 253 -30.28 -5.71 -3.68
N HIS A 254 -29.34 -6.64 -3.65
CA HIS A 254 -28.87 -7.34 -4.84
C HIS A 254 -30.01 -8.00 -5.59
N ASP A 255 -30.92 -8.64 -4.89
CA ASP A 255 -32.12 -9.25 -5.46
C ASP A 255 -33.11 -8.21 -6.00
N VAL A 256 -33.18 -7.03 -5.40
CA VAL A 256 -34.02 -5.93 -5.93
C VAL A 256 -33.47 -5.45 -7.27
N ILE A 257 -32.16 -5.25 -7.39
CA ILE A 257 -31.52 -4.79 -8.64
C ILE A 257 -31.56 -5.90 -9.70
N LYS A 258 -31.35 -7.15 -9.33
CA LYS A 258 -31.45 -8.31 -10.20
C LYS A 258 -32.89 -8.56 -10.66
N ASN A 259 -33.89 -8.39 -9.79
CA ASN A 259 -35.30 -8.56 -10.08
C ASN A 259 -35.94 -7.35 -10.77
N LEU A 260 -35.26 -6.18 -10.85
CA LEU A 260 -35.62 -5.09 -11.74
C LEU A 260 -35.71 -5.56 -13.21
N GLU A 261 -35.03 -6.66 -13.58
CA GLU A 261 -35.12 -7.29 -14.88
C GLU A 261 -36.52 -7.81 -15.21
N LEU A 262 -37.36 -8.14 -14.24
CA LEU A 262 -38.64 -8.81 -14.42
C LEU A 262 -39.84 -7.87 -14.59
N ARG A 263 -39.69 -6.55 -14.40
CA ARG A 263 -40.80 -5.59 -14.40
C ARG A 263 -40.62 -4.40 -15.35
N PHE A 264 -39.56 -4.38 -16.16
CA PHE A 264 -39.34 -3.34 -17.15
C PHE A 264 -39.62 -3.88 -18.55
N ASP A 265 -40.28 -3.07 -19.38
CA ASP A 265 -40.26 -3.24 -20.84
C ASP A 265 -38.86 -3.09 -21.46
N LEU A 266 -37.88 -2.64 -20.63
CA LEU A 266 -36.43 -2.59 -20.87
C LEU A 266 -35.73 -3.16 -19.64
N PRO A 267 -34.96 -4.27 -19.74
CA PRO A 267 -34.16 -4.80 -18.65
C PRO A 267 -33.19 -3.75 -18.09
N ALA A 268 -33.12 -3.60 -16.80
CA ALA A 268 -32.18 -2.64 -16.15
C ALA A 268 -30.75 -2.80 -16.69
N ARG A 269 -30.35 -4.05 -16.96
CA ARG A 269 -29.09 -4.39 -17.62
C ARG A 269 -28.94 -3.71 -18.97
N GLN A 270 -30.00 -3.72 -19.83
CA GLN A 270 -29.93 -3.08 -21.15
C GLN A 270 -29.77 -1.57 -21.03
N VAL A 271 -30.44 -0.95 -20.06
CA VAL A 271 -30.27 0.47 -19.76
C VAL A 271 -28.80 0.82 -19.41
N LEU A 272 -28.13 -0.01 -18.60
CA LEU A 272 -26.72 0.18 -18.27
C LEU A 272 -25.82 -0.07 -19.48
N LEU A 273 -26.09 -1.10 -20.28
CA LEU A 273 -25.34 -1.39 -21.50
C LEU A 273 -25.45 -0.25 -22.54
N ASP A 274 -26.62 0.40 -22.63
CA ASP A 274 -26.80 1.54 -23.52
C ASP A 274 -25.97 2.75 -23.09
N GLN A 275 -25.72 2.93 -21.80
CA GLN A 275 -24.85 3.98 -21.30
C GLN A 275 -23.35 3.77 -21.64
N LEU A 276 -22.93 2.57 -22.02
CA LEU A 276 -21.58 2.33 -22.56
C LEU A 276 -21.35 3.04 -23.91
N LYS A 277 -22.42 3.43 -24.59
CA LYS A 277 -22.40 4.15 -25.88
C LYS A 277 -22.64 5.66 -25.70
N ASP A 278 -22.73 6.16 -24.48
CA ASP A 278 -22.92 7.59 -24.23
C ASP A 278 -21.76 8.39 -24.81
N LYS A 279 -22.02 9.62 -25.25
CA LYS A 279 -20.98 10.51 -25.79
C LYS A 279 -19.99 11.02 -24.71
N ASP A 280 -20.44 11.04 -23.48
CA ASP A 280 -19.64 11.47 -22.34
C ASP A 280 -18.85 10.29 -21.75
N PHE A 281 -17.54 10.40 -21.75
CA PHE A 281 -16.65 9.35 -21.25
C PHE A 281 -16.90 9.01 -19.76
N TYR A 282 -17.23 10.00 -18.92
CA TYR A 282 -17.49 9.74 -17.51
C TYR A 282 -18.80 8.96 -17.29
N VAL A 283 -19.77 9.11 -18.18
CA VAL A 283 -20.98 8.27 -18.19
C VAL A 283 -20.63 6.85 -18.58
N GLN A 284 -19.85 6.65 -19.66
CA GLN A 284 -19.35 5.32 -20.03
C GLN A 284 -18.60 4.66 -18.86
N GLN A 285 -17.67 5.38 -18.25
CA GLN A 285 -16.88 4.90 -17.11
C GLN A 285 -17.77 4.49 -15.93
N ALA A 286 -18.72 5.33 -15.55
CA ALA A 286 -19.64 5.01 -14.46
C ALA A 286 -20.52 3.78 -14.77
N ALA A 287 -20.96 3.62 -16.01
CA ALA A 287 -21.71 2.45 -16.46
C ALA A 287 -20.89 1.16 -16.42
N VAL A 288 -19.65 1.20 -16.90
CA VAL A 288 -18.70 0.07 -16.82
C VAL A 288 -18.53 -0.37 -15.37
N TRP A 289 -18.24 0.57 -14.47
CA TRP A 289 -18.03 0.23 -13.06
C TRP A 289 -19.29 -0.23 -12.34
N ALA A 290 -20.47 0.26 -12.76
CA ALA A 290 -21.73 -0.26 -12.25
C ALA A 290 -21.93 -1.73 -12.67
N LEU A 291 -21.69 -2.07 -13.93
CA LEU A 291 -21.77 -3.45 -14.45
C LEU A 291 -20.76 -4.40 -13.78
N VAL A 292 -19.53 -3.95 -13.59
CA VAL A 292 -18.48 -4.72 -12.85
C VAL A 292 -18.93 -5.01 -11.41
N LYS A 293 -19.50 -4.01 -10.73
CA LYS A 293 -19.96 -4.17 -9.35
C LYS A 293 -21.19 -5.08 -9.23
N ILE A 294 -22.07 -5.09 -10.21
CA ILE A 294 -23.20 -6.02 -10.29
C ILE A 294 -22.70 -7.46 -10.48
N GLY A 295 -21.59 -7.66 -11.19
CA GLY A 295 -20.92 -8.96 -11.30
C GLY A 295 -21.63 -9.97 -12.22
N ASP A 296 -22.52 -9.53 -13.10
CA ASP A 296 -23.16 -10.40 -14.09
C ASP A 296 -22.15 -10.81 -15.17
N LYS A 297 -21.77 -12.08 -15.19
CA LYS A 297 -20.77 -12.63 -16.13
C LYS A 297 -21.17 -12.49 -17.59
N SER A 298 -22.45 -12.34 -17.89
CA SER A 298 -22.95 -12.19 -19.27
C SER A 298 -22.53 -10.86 -19.92
N VAL A 299 -22.03 -9.88 -19.15
CA VAL A 299 -21.50 -8.61 -19.68
C VAL A 299 -20.03 -8.70 -20.10
N ILE A 300 -19.30 -9.77 -19.75
CA ILE A 300 -17.87 -9.94 -20.07
C ILE A 300 -17.61 -9.72 -21.59
N PRO A 301 -18.35 -10.31 -22.53
CA PRO A 301 -18.12 -10.08 -23.95
C PRO A 301 -18.29 -8.61 -24.36
N VAL A 302 -19.23 -7.90 -23.73
CA VAL A 302 -19.48 -6.47 -24.02
C VAL A 302 -18.35 -5.60 -23.45
N LEU A 303 -17.83 -5.93 -22.29
CA LEU A 303 -16.65 -5.26 -21.72
C LEU A 303 -15.41 -5.53 -22.58
N ALA A 304 -15.24 -6.75 -23.08
CA ALA A 304 -14.17 -7.08 -24.01
C ALA A 304 -14.26 -6.30 -25.34
N ASP A 305 -15.46 -6.03 -25.82
CA ASP A 305 -15.66 -5.21 -27.02
C ASP A 305 -15.15 -3.77 -26.87
N LEU A 306 -14.97 -3.24 -25.66
CA LEU A 306 -14.33 -1.94 -25.42
C LEU A 306 -12.88 -1.89 -25.93
N LEU A 307 -12.19 -3.03 -25.98
CA LEU A 307 -10.85 -3.15 -26.55
C LEU A 307 -10.81 -2.87 -28.07
N LYS A 308 -11.97 -2.91 -28.77
CA LYS A 308 -12.07 -2.56 -30.19
C LYS A 308 -12.12 -1.05 -30.45
N SER A 309 -12.22 -0.24 -29.40
CA SER A 309 -12.28 1.22 -29.54
C SER A 309 -11.00 1.77 -30.20
N ASN A 310 -11.15 2.93 -30.85
CA ASN A 310 -10.01 3.73 -31.28
C ASN A 310 -9.58 4.75 -30.22
N ASP A 311 -10.36 4.92 -29.16
CA ASP A 311 -10.06 5.80 -28.05
C ASP A 311 -9.29 5.02 -26.97
N LYS A 312 -8.07 5.47 -26.69
CA LYS A 312 -7.19 4.86 -25.67
C LYS A 312 -7.81 4.84 -24.28
N GLN A 313 -8.58 5.87 -23.92
CA GLN A 313 -9.24 5.92 -22.61
C GLN A 313 -10.30 4.83 -22.48
N VAL A 314 -11.03 4.57 -23.55
CA VAL A 314 -12.05 3.49 -23.58
C VAL A 314 -11.38 2.11 -23.56
N ILE A 315 -10.25 1.93 -24.25
CA ILE A 315 -9.47 0.68 -24.21
C ILE A 315 -8.98 0.40 -22.78
N LEU A 316 -8.37 1.40 -22.13
CA LEU A 316 -7.88 1.27 -20.75
C LEU A 316 -9.04 0.99 -19.78
N LEU A 317 -10.17 1.66 -19.95
CA LEU A 317 -11.36 1.40 -19.15
C LEU A 317 -11.84 -0.05 -19.31
N GLY A 318 -11.83 -0.58 -20.53
CA GLY A 318 -12.16 -1.99 -20.80
C GLY A 318 -11.18 -2.95 -20.15
N GLN A 319 -9.89 -2.67 -20.26
CA GLN A 319 -8.81 -3.44 -19.63
C GLN A 319 -8.95 -3.48 -18.10
N ASP A 320 -9.12 -2.33 -17.46
CA ASP A 320 -9.30 -2.23 -16.01
C ASP A 320 -10.57 -2.95 -15.53
N ALA A 321 -11.65 -2.81 -16.28
CA ALA A 321 -12.92 -3.47 -15.98
C ALA A 321 -12.81 -4.99 -16.04
N LEU A 322 -12.17 -5.52 -17.07
CA LEU A 322 -11.95 -6.95 -17.26
C LEU A 322 -11.02 -7.50 -16.16
N MET A 323 -9.99 -6.76 -15.79
CA MET A 323 -9.11 -7.14 -14.67
C MET A 323 -9.83 -7.16 -13.32
N ALA A 324 -10.73 -6.21 -13.10
CA ALA A 324 -11.49 -6.13 -11.86
C ALA A 324 -12.65 -7.15 -11.80
N PHE A 325 -13.00 -7.76 -12.93
CA PHE A 325 -14.13 -8.69 -13.01
C PHE A 325 -13.76 -10.06 -12.42
N ASN A 326 -14.54 -10.53 -11.47
CA ASN A 326 -14.31 -11.84 -10.85
C ASN A 326 -14.92 -12.96 -11.70
N GLY A 327 -14.22 -13.40 -12.73
CA GLY A 327 -14.66 -14.44 -13.61
C GLY A 327 -13.63 -14.82 -14.69
N ASP A 328 -13.98 -15.81 -15.51
CA ASP A 328 -13.19 -16.18 -16.68
C ASP A 328 -13.47 -15.21 -17.82
N ILE A 329 -12.49 -14.36 -18.13
CA ILE A 329 -12.53 -13.36 -19.20
C ILE A 329 -11.71 -13.79 -20.43
N ASP A 330 -10.90 -14.83 -20.32
CA ASP A 330 -9.81 -15.13 -21.23
C ASP A 330 -10.32 -15.42 -22.65
N GLN A 331 -11.40 -16.22 -22.76
CA GLN A 331 -12.03 -16.52 -24.05
C GLN A 331 -12.66 -15.29 -24.70
N ALA A 332 -13.27 -14.40 -23.92
CA ALA A 332 -13.86 -13.17 -24.44
C ALA A 332 -12.78 -12.21 -24.96
N VAL A 333 -11.67 -12.07 -24.22
CA VAL A 333 -10.51 -11.26 -24.61
C VAL A 333 -9.88 -11.84 -25.88
N ALA A 334 -9.60 -13.14 -25.91
CA ALA A 334 -9.02 -13.80 -27.08
C ALA A 334 -9.83 -13.62 -28.35
N LYS A 335 -11.18 -13.66 -28.21
CA LYS A 335 -12.11 -13.50 -29.34
C LYS A 335 -12.08 -12.11 -29.96
N VAL A 336 -11.82 -11.06 -29.17
CA VAL A 336 -11.86 -9.67 -29.68
C VAL A 336 -10.51 -9.22 -30.26
N ILE A 337 -9.39 -9.79 -29.80
CA ILE A 337 -8.03 -9.43 -30.24
C ILE A 337 -7.91 -9.34 -31.77
N PRO A 338 -8.35 -10.32 -32.60
CA PRO A 338 -8.16 -10.23 -34.05
C PRO A 338 -8.78 -9.01 -34.69
N SER A 339 -9.91 -8.52 -34.16
CA SER A 339 -10.68 -7.39 -34.71
C SER A 339 -10.45 -6.05 -33.99
N ALA A 340 -9.59 -6.02 -32.95
CA ALA A 340 -9.29 -4.82 -32.22
C ALA A 340 -8.29 -3.92 -32.97
N SER A 341 -8.24 -2.63 -32.59
CA SER A 341 -7.15 -1.73 -32.99
C SER A 341 -5.82 -2.23 -32.42
N ASP A 342 -4.70 -1.75 -32.93
CA ASP A 342 -3.38 -2.19 -32.41
C ASP A 342 -3.24 -1.93 -30.91
N ALA A 343 -3.72 -0.79 -30.41
CA ALA A 343 -3.77 -0.52 -28.98
C ALA A 343 -4.63 -1.52 -28.22
N GLY A 344 -5.79 -1.88 -28.77
CA GLY A 344 -6.67 -2.89 -28.18
C GLY A 344 -6.10 -4.30 -28.23
N LYS A 345 -5.38 -4.67 -29.30
CA LYS A 345 -4.64 -5.94 -29.39
C LYS A 345 -3.57 -6.02 -28.29
N ILE A 346 -2.79 -4.95 -28.11
CA ILE A 346 -1.76 -4.87 -27.07
C ILE A 346 -2.40 -5.05 -25.69
N ALA A 347 -3.46 -4.30 -25.39
CA ALA A 347 -4.18 -4.42 -24.12
C ALA A 347 -4.75 -5.84 -23.89
N GLY A 348 -5.29 -6.47 -24.93
CA GLY A 348 -5.79 -7.85 -24.88
C GLY A 348 -4.68 -8.88 -24.64
N LEU A 349 -3.53 -8.72 -25.29
CA LEU A 349 -2.35 -9.57 -25.06
C LEU A 349 -1.80 -9.44 -23.64
N GLU A 350 -1.75 -8.22 -23.10
CA GLU A 350 -1.36 -7.96 -21.72
C GLU A 350 -2.32 -8.62 -20.72
N LEU A 351 -3.64 -8.56 -20.99
CA LEU A 351 -4.63 -9.25 -20.15
C LEU A 351 -4.41 -10.77 -20.14
N LEU A 352 -4.21 -11.39 -21.31
CA LEU A 352 -3.95 -12.82 -21.41
C LEU A 352 -2.65 -13.21 -20.65
N ALA A 353 -1.60 -12.37 -20.74
CA ALA A 353 -0.35 -12.59 -20.04
C ALA A 353 -0.51 -12.50 -18.52
N ILE A 354 -1.14 -11.43 -18.01
CA ILE A 354 -1.36 -11.22 -16.56
C ILE A 354 -2.18 -12.38 -15.97
N ARG A 355 -3.10 -12.93 -16.75
CA ARG A 355 -3.95 -14.04 -16.33
C ARG A 355 -3.34 -15.42 -16.55
N MET A 356 -2.16 -15.48 -17.17
CA MET A 356 -1.48 -16.73 -17.54
C MET A 356 -2.40 -17.67 -18.35
N ALA A 357 -3.07 -17.12 -19.35
CA ALA A 357 -4.14 -17.76 -20.12
C ALA A 357 -3.56 -18.74 -21.17
N ASP A 358 -2.95 -19.86 -20.74
CA ASP A 358 -2.26 -20.84 -21.57
C ASP A 358 -3.16 -21.49 -22.64
N ALA A 359 -4.45 -21.66 -22.35
CA ALA A 359 -5.42 -22.12 -23.33
C ALA A 359 -5.56 -21.20 -24.58
N ASN A 360 -5.07 -19.95 -24.49
CA ASN A 360 -5.15 -18.93 -25.52
C ASN A 360 -3.82 -18.66 -26.25
N LEU A 361 -2.82 -19.56 -26.10
CA LEU A 361 -1.52 -19.47 -26.76
C LEU A 361 -1.65 -19.21 -28.29
N ASN A 362 -2.56 -19.89 -28.97
CA ASN A 362 -2.75 -19.71 -30.41
C ASN A 362 -3.11 -18.26 -30.79
N THR A 363 -3.91 -17.57 -29.98
CA THR A 363 -4.24 -16.17 -30.21
C THR A 363 -2.98 -15.29 -30.16
N VAL A 364 -2.05 -15.56 -29.23
CA VAL A 364 -0.78 -14.84 -29.11
C VAL A 364 0.14 -15.16 -30.31
N LEU A 365 0.24 -16.43 -30.70
CA LEU A 365 1.04 -16.86 -31.86
C LEU A 365 0.54 -16.23 -33.18
N ASP A 366 -0.76 -16.08 -33.35
CA ASP A 366 -1.34 -15.42 -34.53
C ASP A 366 -0.96 -13.94 -34.59
N GLN A 367 -0.85 -13.26 -33.45
CA GLN A 367 -0.37 -11.86 -33.41
C GLN A 367 1.14 -11.76 -33.67
N ILE A 368 1.93 -12.75 -33.32
CA ILE A 368 3.35 -12.85 -33.71
C ILE A 368 3.49 -12.95 -35.25
N LYS A 369 2.61 -13.70 -35.90
CA LYS A 369 2.65 -13.90 -37.36
C LYS A 369 2.15 -12.66 -38.14
N SER A 370 1.02 -12.11 -37.74
CA SER A 370 0.24 -11.17 -38.54
C SER A 370 0.13 -9.74 -37.98
N GLY A 371 0.58 -9.50 -36.75
CA GLY A 371 0.48 -8.18 -36.12
C GLY A 371 1.41 -7.12 -36.70
N SER A 372 1.14 -5.83 -36.41
CA SER A 372 2.12 -4.76 -36.62
C SER A 372 3.38 -4.95 -35.76
N SER A 373 4.39 -4.14 -35.97
CA SER A 373 5.65 -4.20 -35.20
C SER A 373 5.42 -4.14 -33.71
N GLU A 374 4.57 -3.22 -33.26
CA GLU A 374 4.22 -3.00 -31.86
C GLU A 374 3.42 -4.16 -31.28
N VAL A 375 2.43 -4.66 -32.04
CA VAL A 375 1.63 -5.83 -31.65
C VAL A 375 2.48 -7.08 -31.56
N LYS A 376 3.38 -7.33 -32.52
CA LYS A 376 4.34 -8.43 -32.47
C LYS A 376 5.21 -8.38 -31.22
N LYS A 377 5.73 -7.20 -30.91
CA LYS A 377 6.55 -6.99 -29.69
C LYS A 377 5.75 -7.33 -28.43
N ALA A 378 4.51 -6.87 -28.33
CA ALA A 378 3.62 -7.16 -27.22
C ALA A 378 3.31 -8.67 -27.14
N ALA A 379 3.05 -9.32 -28.27
CA ALA A 379 2.79 -10.75 -28.35
C ALA A 379 4.00 -11.58 -27.91
N TYR A 380 5.22 -11.21 -28.32
CA TYR A 380 6.43 -11.85 -27.82
C TYR A 380 6.64 -11.63 -26.31
N THR A 381 6.28 -10.45 -25.80
CA THR A 381 6.37 -10.17 -24.36
C THR A 381 5.39 -11.03 -23.57
N ALA A 382 4.17 -11.19 -24.07
CA ALA A 382 3.12 -11.99 -23.45
C ALA A 382 3.41 -13.50 -23.50
N LEU A 383 4.19 -13.96 -24.49
CA LEU A 383 4.36 -15.37 -24.80
C LEU A 383 4.83 -16.21 -23.60
N LYS A 384 5.80 -15.72 -22.82
CA LYS A 384 6.34 -16.40 -21.64
C LYS A 384 5.30 -16.69 -20.56
N ASP A 385 4.24 -15.87 -20.50
CA ASP A 385 3.21 -15.96 -19.46
C ASP A 385 2.04 -16.86 -19.85
N VAL A 386 1.86 -17.09 -21.18
CA VAL A 386 0.75 -17.90 -21.73
C VAL A 386 1.19 -19.30 -22.23
N VAL A 387 2.43 -19.70 -22.02
CA VAL A 387 2.90 -21.02 -22.43
C VAL A 387 2.72 -22.07 -21.36
N SER A 388 2.54 -23.32 -21.75
CA SER A 388 2.53 -24.51 -20.90
C SER A 388 3.76 -25.39 -21.12
N GLU A 389 3.95 -26.40 -20.30
CA GLU A 389 5.03 -27.41 -20.46
C GLU A 389 5.01 -28.13 -21.81
N LYS A 390 3.81 -28.26 -22.42
CA LYS A 390 3.60 -28.98 -23.69
C LYS A 390 4.13 -28.18 -24.88
N ASP A 391 4.30 -26.88 -24.74
CA ASP A 391 4.67 -25.98 -25.84
C ASP A 391 6.20 -25.93 -26.06
N PHE A 392 6.98 -26.58 -25.22
CA PHE A 392 8.45 -26.60 -25.29
C PHE A 392 8.97 -26.92 -26.71
N THR A 393 8.48 -27.99 -27.36
CA THR A 393 8.95 -28.39 -28.68
C THR A 393 8.59 -27.36 -29.77
N LEU A 394 7.38 -26.78 -29.70
CA LEU A 394 6.94 -25.76 -30.62
C LEU A 394 7.83 -24.49 -30.52
N LEU A 395 8.08 -24.04 -29.29
CA LEU A 395 8.88 -22.85 -29.02
C LEU A 395 10.34 -23.04 -29.47
N CYS A 396 10.91 -24.22 -29.26
CA CYS A 396 12.24 -24.56 -29.76
C CYS A 396 12.31 -24.47 -31.29
N GLY A 397 11.31 -24.98 -32.00
CA GLY A 397 11.22 -24.85 -33.46
C GLY A 397 11.16 -23.39 -33.92
N MET A 398 10.42 -22.56 -33.21
CA MET A 398 10.38 -21.11 -33.46
C MET A 398 11.73 -20.45 -33.21
N LEU A 399 12.42 -20.78 -32.10
CA LEU A 399 13.72 -20.22 -31.76
C LEU A 399 14.78 -20.52 -32.83
N GLU A 400 14.77 -21.71 -33.39
CA GLU A 400 15.74 -22.14 -34.39
C GLU A 400 15.60 -21.43 -35.75
N THR A 401 14.46 -20.81 -36.00
CA THR A 401 14.18 -20.06 -37.22
C THR A 401 13.96 -18.58 -36.97
N ALA A 402 14.20 -18.13 -35.72
CA ALA A 402 13.89 -16.78 -35.28
C ALA A 402 14.84 -15.74 -35.88
N GLU A 403 14.30 -14.56 -36.15
CA GLU A 403 15.09 -13.35 -36.35
C GLU A 403 15.74 -12.90 -35.02
N ALA A 404 16.83 -12.14 -35.09
CA ALA A 404 17.61 -11.73 -33.94
C ALA A 404 16.78 -11.06 -32.82
N SER A 405 15.81 -10.24 -33.22
CA SER A 405 14.91 -9.54 -32.28
C SER A 405 13.97 -10.46 -31.51
N ALA A 406 13.66 -11.65 -32.04
CA ALA A 406 12.76 -12.61 -31.44
C ALA A 406 13.48 -13.67 -30.57
N VAL A 407 14.80 -13.77 -30.67
CA VAL A 407 15.57 -14.79 -29.94
C VAL A 407 15.37 -14.69 -28.43
N ALA A 408 15.57 -13.50 -27.84
CA ALA A 408 15.50 -13.33 -26.39
C ALA A 408 14.09 -13.60 -25.83
N PRO A 409 12.99 -13.06 -26.41
CA PRO A 409 11.64 -13.39 -25.97
C PRO A 409 11.30 -14.87 -26.08
N LEU A 410 11.74 -15.55 -27.15
CA LEU A 410 11.52 -16.99 -27.32
C LEU A 410 12.31 -17.81 -26.31
N GLN A 411 13.53 -17.43 -25.99
CA GLN A 411 14.28 -18.05 -24.90
C GLN A 411 13.55 -17.89 -23.55
N ASP A 412 12.99 -16.71 -23.27
CA ASP A 412 12.22 -16.48 -22.05
C ASP A 412 10.94 -17.33 -22.00
N ALA A 413 10.24 -17.48 -23.12
CA ALA A 413 9.09 -18.38 -23.24
C ALA A 413 9.47 -19.86 -23.06
N ILE A 414 10.61 -20.29 -23.63
CA ILE A 414 11.12 -21.66 -23.44
C ILE A 414 11.50 -21.90 -21.99
N ILE A 415 12.13 -20.92 -21.32
CA ILE A 415 12.44 -20.98 -19.89
C ILE A 415 11.15 -21.13 -19.07
N ALA A 416 10.12 -20.36 -19.39
CA ALA A 416 8.82 -20.46 -18.72
C ALA A 416 8.18 -21.85 -18.94
N ALA A 417 8.22 -22.39 -20.15
CA ALA A 417 7.67 -23.71 -20.47
C ALA A 417 8.46 -24.84 -19.78
N ILE A 418 9.81 -24.80 -19.83
CA ILE A 418 10.66 -25.84 -19.25
C ILE A 418 10.59 -25.83 -17.71
N SER A 419 10.46 -24.66 -17.08
CA SER A 419 10.36 -24.54 -15.63
C SER A 419 9.09 -25.20 -15.05
N LYS A 420 8.08 -25.45 -15.87
CA LYS A 420 6.87 -26.19 -15.51
C LYS A 420 7.05 -27.71 -15.58
N GLN A 421 8.14 -28.19 -16.18
CA GLN A 421 8.50 -29.62 -16.23
C GLN A 421 9.23 -30.06 -14.94
N PRO A 422 9.23 -31.37 -14.62
CA PRO A 422 9.99 -31.87 -13.47
C PRO A 422 11.48 -31.50 -13.58
N ALA A 423 12.09 -30.98 -12.51
CA ALA A 423 13.47 -30.50 -12.49
C ALA A 423 14.47 -31.56 -13.04
N ALA A 424 14.31 -32.81 -12.64
CA ALA A 424 15.16 -33.91 -13.07
C ALA A 424 15.20 -34.16 -14.61
N THR A 425 14.24 -33.62 -15.36
CA THR A 425 14.14 -33.79 -16.81
C THR A 425 14.50 -32.54 -17.61
N GLN A 426 14.56 -31.39 -16.98
CA GLN A 426 14.74 -30.10 -17.66
C GLN A 426 16.04 -30.08 -18.48
N VAL A 427 17.20 -30.36 -17.86
CA VAL A 427 18.49 -30.30 -18.53
C VAL A 427 18.56 -31.34 -19.66
N SER A 428 18.09 -32.58 -19.41
CA SER A 428 18.10 -33.62 -20.43
C SER A 428 17.23 -33.28 -21.65
N ASN A 429 16.09 -32.65 -21.44
CA ASN A 429 15.21 -32.21 -22.53
C ASN A 429 15.84 -31.07 -23.33
N VAL A 430 16.47 -30.08 -22.68
CA VAL A 430 17.19 -29.01 -23.38
C VAL A 430 18.40 -29.57 -24.15
N ASN A 431 19.23 -30.41 -23.52
CA ASN A 431 20.39 -31.00 -24.17
C ASN A 431 20.01 -31.86 -25.39
N ARG A 432 18.93 -32.66 -25.29
CA ARG A 432 18.40 -33.41 -26.43
C ARG A 432 18.03 -32.47 -27.58
N ARG A 433 17.36 -31.37 -27.27
CA ARG A 433 16.99 -30.40 -28.30
C ARG A 433 18.18 -29.69 -28.91
N MET A 434 19.19 -29.35 -28.11
CA MET A 434 20.45 -28.77 -28.59
C MET A 434 21.16 -29.71 -29.60
N ILE A 435 21.15 -31.00 -29.31
CA ILE A 435 21.74 -32.01 -30.25
C ILE A 435 20.95 -32.04 -31.57
N GLN A 436 19.62 -32.02 -31.50
CA GLN A 436 18.75 -32.00 -32.68
C GLN A 436 18.89 -30.72 -33.51
N ALA A 437 19.10 -29.59 -32.88
CA ALA A 437 19.29 -28.30 -33.54
C ALA A 437 20.61 -28.18 -34.31
N GLY A 438 21.56 -29.03 -33.98
CA GLY A 438 22.90 -29.06 -34.61
C GLY A 438 23.84 -27.99 -34.09
N ASP A 439 25.14 -28.10 -34.40
CA ASP A 439 26.20 -27.28 -33.80
C ASP A 439 26.04 -25.79 -34.08
N SER A 440 25.50 -25.40 -35.22
CA SER A 440 25.31 -24.01 -35.62
C SER A 440 24.24 -23.28 -34.81
N LYS A 441 23.35 -24.00 -34.12
CA LYS A 441 22.21 -23.42 -33.34
C LYS A 441 22.25 -23.77 -31.86
N ARG A 442 23.20 -24.61 -31.41
CA ARG A 442 23.31 -25.01 -29.98
C ARG A 442 23.40 -23.83 -29.03
N TYR A 443 24.09 -22.77 -29.42
CA TYR A 443 24.29 -21.59 -28.60
C TYR A 443 22.99 -20.86 -28.22
N LEU A 444 21.92 -21.01 -29.00
CA LEU A 444 20.61 -20.41 -28.70
C LEU A 444 20.02 -20.95 -27.40
N TYR A 445 20.47 -22.11 -26.92
CA TYR A 445 19.96 -22.77 -25.74
C TYR A 445 20.76 -22.51 -24.45
N TYR A 446 21.94 -21.87 -24.52
CA TYR A 446 22.77 -21.68 -23.33
C TYR A 446 22.04 -20.82 -22.26
N LYS A 447 21.28 -19.78 -22.66
CA LYS A 447 20.44 -19.01 -21.72
C LYS A 447 19.36 -19.87 -21.06
N VAL A 448 18.78 -20.81 -21.82
CA VAL A 448 17.76 -21.73 -21.29
C VAL A 448 18.40 -22.72 -20.29
N LEU A 449 19.59 -23.27 -20.61
CA LEU A 449 20.34 -24.10 -19.67
C LEU A 449 20.68 -23.34 -18.38
N SER A 450 21.16 -22.11 -18.51
CA SER A 450 21.49 -21.29 -17.33
C SER A 450 20.31 -21.10 -16.37
N ALA A 451 19.10 -21.04 -16.90
CA ALA A 451 17.90 -20.90 -16.09
C ALA A 451 17.51 -22.16 -15.29
N THR A 452 17.98 -23.35 -15.69
CA THR A 452 17.70 -24.60 -14.95
C THR A 452 18.47 -24.70 -13.64
N GLY A 453 19.65 -24.07 -13.53
CA GLY A 453 20.47 -24.06 -12.30
C GLY A 453 21.16 -25.39 -11.98
N GLU A 454 21.12 -26.37 -12.84
CA GLU A 454 21.67 -27.71 -12.59
C GLU A 454 23.15 -27.84 -13.00
N LYS A 455 23.94 -28.60 -12.26
CA LYS A 455 25.37 -28.77 -12.45
C LYS A 455 25.78 -29.21 -13.89
N GLU A 456 25.00 -30.10 -14.49
CA GLU A 456 25.19 -30.58 -15.86
C GLU A 456 24.99 -29.45 -16.88
N ALA A 457 24.07 -28.54 -16.62
CA ALA A 457 23.86 -27.38 -17.46
C ALA A 457 25.04 -26.41 -17.39
N LEU A 458 25.62 -26.17 -16.20
CA LEU A 458 26.83 -25.37 -16.05
C LEU A 458 28.01 -25.97 -16.83
N ALA A 459 28.22 -27.28 -16.74
CA ALA A 459 29.28 -27.97 -17.48
C ALA A 459 29.14 -27.79 -19.00
N THR A 460 27.91 -27.88 -19.52
CA THR A 460 27.62 -27.68 -20.96
C THR A 460 27.90 -26.21 -21.38
N ILE A 461 27.55 -25.24 -20.56
CA ILE A 461 27.84 -23.83 -20.82
C ILE A 461 29.35 -23.57 -20.82
N VAL A 462 30.07 -24.09 -19.83
CA VAL A 462 31.54 -23.97 -19.73
C VAL A 462 32.24 -24.65 -20.93
N GLU A 463 31.75 -25.80 -21.37
CA GLU A 463 32.25 -26.41 -22.59
C GLU A 463 32.05 -25.49 -23.81
N GLY A 464 30.86 -24.88 -23.94
CA GLY A 464 30.57 -23.94 -25.00
C GLY A 464 31.44 -22.67 -24.94
N LEU A 465 31.78 -22.21 -23.77
CA LEU A 465 32.70 -21.07 -23.56
C LEU A 465 34.12 -21.41 -24.00
N ASN A 466 34.59 -22.59 -23.68
CA ASN A 466 35.98 -23.04 -23.96
C ASN A 466 36.20 -23.45 -25.42
N LYS A 467 35.22 -24.11 -26.04
CA LYS A 467 35.32 -24.65 -27.39
C LYS A 467 34.64 -23.78 -28.45
N GLY A 468 33.72 -22.91 -28.05
CA GLY A 468 32.98 -22.04 -28.97
C GLY A 468 33.79 -20.87 -29.50
N ASN A 469 33.32 -20.32 -30.62
CA ASN A 469 33.85 -19.11 -31.23
C ASN A 469 32.71 -18.12 -31.58
N GLY A 470 33.03 -16.86 -31.80
CA GLY A 470 32.04 -15.81 -32.16
C GLY A 470 30.79 -15.82 -31.28
N ALA A 471 29.61 -15.80 -31.90
CA ALA A 471 28.33 -15.77 -31.24
C ALA A 471 28.09 -16.92 -30.24
N ALA A 472 28.64 -18.09 -30.49
CA ALA A 472 28.51 -19.25 -29.60
C ALA A 472 29.27 -19.01 -28.27
N LYS A 473 30.48 -18.47 -28.35
CA LYS A 473 31.28 -18.11 -27.18
C LYS A 473 30.64 -16.95 -26.38
N ASP A 474 30.12 -15.94 -27.07
CA ASP A 474 29.46 -14.82 -26.44
C ASP A 474 28.17 -15.26 -25.71
N ALA A 475 27.36 -16.12 -26.34
CA ALA A 475 26.15 -16.66 -25.72
C ALA A 475 26.46 -17.55 -24.49
N ALA A 476 27.55 -18.33 -24.55
CA ALA A 476 28.00 -19.13 -23.41
C ALA A 476 28.49 -18.25 -22.26
N LEU A 477 29.23 -17.17 -22.56
CA LEU A 477 29.63 -16.17 -21.58
C LEU A 477 28.42 -15.48 -20.94
N ASP A 478 27.47 -15.03 -21.75
CA ASP A 478 26.25 -14.40 -21.25
C ASP A 478 25.44 -15.34 -20.35
N ALA A 479 25.35 -16.61 -20.70
CA ALA A 479 24.68 -17.62 -19.89
C ALA A 479 25.41 -17.88 -18.56
N LEU A 480 26.74 -17.89 -18.56
CA LEU A 480 27.56 -18.03 -17.35
C LEU A 480 27.40 -16.79 -16.44
N LEU A 481 27.39 -15.59 -17.02
CA LEU A 481 27.16 -14.35 -16.30
C LEU A 481 25.72 -14.27 -15.69
N ALA A 482 24.75 -14.89 -16.34
CA ALA A 482 23.37 -14.98 -15.86
C ALA A 482 23.16 -16.08 -14.81
N TRP A 483 24.12 -16.97 -14.60
CA TRP A 483 24.02 -18.09 -13.65
C TRP A 483 23.80 -17.59 -12.23
N LYS A 484 22.82 -18.16 -11.51
CA LYS A 484 22.42 -17.69 -10.19
C LYS A 484 23.14 -18.38 -9.03
N GLY A 485 23.54 -19.63 -9.22
CA GLY A 485 24.19 -20.46 -8.20
C GLY A 485 25.64 -20.06 -7.96
N ILE A 486 26.13 -20.35 -6.78
CA ILE A 486 27.52 -20.06 -6.37
C ILE A 486 28.56 -20.96 -7.09
N GLU A 487 28.11 -22.04 -7.70
CA GLU A 487 28.93 -23.02 -8.41
C GLU A 487 29.65 -22.41 -9.62
N ALA A 488 29.11 -21.32 -10.17
CA ALA A 488 29.73 -20.59 -11.27
C ALA A 488 30.92 -19.70 -10.85
N ALA A 489 31.17 -19.52 -9.55
CA ALA A 489 32.20 -18.60 -9.08
C ALA A 489 33.59 -18.96 -9.60
N ASP A 490 33.99 -20.20 -9.50
CA ASP A 490 35.32 -20.66 -9.98
C ASP A 490 35.49 -20.48 -11.49
N GLU A 491 34.44 -20.74 -12.26
CA GLU A 491 34.47 -20.57 -13.71
C GLU A 491 34.53 -19.09 -14.11
N LEU A 492 33.78 -18.24 -13.40
CA LEU A 492 33.88 -16.77 -13.59
C LEU A 492 35.26 -16.22 -13.21
N PHE A 493 35.89 -16.76 -12.17
CA PHE A 493 37.26 -16.39 -11.84
C PHE A 493 38.24 -16.75 -12.95
N LYS A 494 38.13 -17.96 -13.55
CA LYS A 494 38.91 -18.36 -14.73
C LYS A 494 38.69 -17.40 -15.91
N VAL A 495 37.44 -16.98 -16.12
CA VAL A 495 37.16 -15.97 -17.15
C VAL A 495 37.88 -14.66 -16.83
N CYS A 496 37.90 -14.19 -15.58
CA CYS A 496 38.65 -13.01 -15.18
C CYS A 496 40.15 -13.18 -15.47
N GLN A 497 40.73 -14.33 -15.15
CA GLN A 497 42.16 -14.61 -15.39
C GLN A 497 42.52 -14.61 -16.88
N SER A 498 41.64 -15.11 -17.74
CA SER A 498 41.90 -15.32 -19.19
C SER A 498 41.33 -14.19 -20.07
N ALA A 499 40.58 -13.25 -19.53
CA ALA A 499 39.93 -12.20 -20.30
C ALA A 499 40.94 -11.24 -20.97
N ALA A 500 40.96 -11.24 -22.30
CA ALA A 500 41.76 -10.31 -23.10
C ALA A 500 41.11 -8.92 -23.17
N SER A 501 39.78 -8.86 -23.17
CA SER A 501 39.02 -7.60 -23.22
C SER A 501 38.69 -7.08 -21.81
N ASP A 502 38.91 -5.79 -21.57
CA ASP A 502 38.54 -5.16 -20.30
C ASP A 502 37.03 -5.19 -20.06
N GLN A 503 36.22 -5.15 -21.11
CA GLN A 503 34.76 -5.26 -21.00
C GLN A 503 34.34 -6.65 -20.49
N VAL A 504 34.93 -7.72 -21.03
CA VAL A 504 34.65 -9.09 -20.56
C VAL A 504 35.13 -9.27 -19.13
N PHE A 505 36.35 -8.76 -18.85
CA PHE A 505 36.91 -8.78 -17.50
C PHE A 505 35.99 -8.09 -16.49
N ASP A 506 35.56 -6.89 -16.77
CA ASP A 506 34.71 -6.10 -15.86
C ASP A 506 33.37 -6.77 -15.60
N ARG A 507 32.71 -7.33 -16.64
CA ARG A 507 31.45 -8.07 -16.52
C ARG A 507 31.64 -9.33 -15.66
N ALA A 508 32.69 -10.09 -15.91
CA ALA A 508 32.97 -11.33 -15.17
C ALA A 508 33.32 -11.02 -13.70
N LEU A 509 34.16 -10.01 -13.46
CA LEU A 509 34.54 -9.58 -12.13
C LEU A 509 33.33 -9.11 -11.31
N LYS A 510 32.51 -8.24 -11.87
CA LYS A 510 31.27 -7.79 -11.20
C LYS A 510 30.37 -8.95 -10.81
N ARG A 511 30.20 -9.92 -11.72
CA ARG A 511 29.39 -11.11 -11.45
C ARG A 511 30.02 -12.03 -10.42
N TYR A 512 31.34 -12.28 -10.53
CA TYR A 512 32.08 -13.03 -9.53
C TYR A 512 31.92 -12.43 -8.14
N VAL A 513 32.19 -11.15 -7.99
CA VAL A 513 32.07 -10.41 -6.73
C VAL A 513 30.65 -10.51 -6.15
N GLN A 514 29.64 -10.43 -7.01
CA GLN A 514 28.25 -10.60 -6.59
C GLN A 514 27.96 -12.03 -6.07
N LEU A 515 28.47 -13.06 -6.74
CA LEU A 515 28.25 -14.46 -6.34
C LEU A 515 28.96 -14.78 -5.02
N VAL A 516 30.24 -14.41 -4.87
CA VAL A 516 31.01 -14.69 -3.65
C VAL A 516 30.50 -13.86 -2.44
N SER A 517 29.75 -12.78 -2.70
CA SER A 517 29.06 -12.02 -1.66
C SER A 517 27.74 -12.64 -1.20
N ASN A 518 27.29 -13.75 -1.81
CA ASN A 518 26.10 -14.49 -1.42
C ASN A 518 26.24 -15.03 0.02
N PRO A 519 25.18 -15.01 0.84
CA PRO A 519 25.17 -15.59 2.19
C PRO A 519 25.56 -17.08 2.26
N ALA A 520 25.44 -17.82 1.17
CA ALA A 520 25.87 -19.21 1.09
C ALA A 520 27.40 -19.40 1.23
N PHE A 521 28.19 -18.36 0.96
CA PHE A 521 29.61 -18.38 1.30
C PHE A 521 29.80 -18.10 2.81
N THR A 522 30.67 -18.89 3.48
CA THR A 522 31.11 -18.53 4.83
C THR A 522 31.85 -17.18 4.79
N ARG A 523 31.91 -16.49 5.94
CA ARG A 523 32.62 -15.19 6.04
C ARG A 523 34.08 -15.30 5.59
N GLU A 524 34.75 -16.39 5.99
CA GLU A 524 36.14 -16.68 5.65
C GLU A 524 36.32 -16.95 4.15
N ASN A 525 35.48 -17.82 3.57
CA ASN A 525 35.55 -18.14 2.14
C ASN A 525 35.24 -16.93 1.27
N ARG A 526 34.32 -16.07 1.72
CA ARG A 526 34.04 -14.79 1.05
C ARG A 526 35.27 -13.90 1.04
N LEU A 527 35.94 -13.73 2.18
CA LEU A 527 37.17 -12.95 2.26
C LEU A 527 38.25 -13.50 1.34
N LEU A 528 38.50 -14.81 1.38
CA LEU A 528 39.49 -15.46 0.52
C LEU A 528 39.20 -15.24 -0.97
N SER A 529 37.95 -15.41 -1.38
CA SER A 529 37.52 -15.21 -2.75
C SER A 529 37.68 -13.76 -3.23
N LEU A 530 37.33 -12.80 -2.34
CA LEU A 530 37.51 -11.37 -2.64
C LEU A 530 38.98 -10.95 -2.68
N ARG A 531 39.84 -11.55 -1.87
CA ARG A 531 41.30 -11.34 -1.92
C ARG A 531 41.89 -11.84 -3.25
N LYS A 532 41.51 -13.06 -3.67
CA LYS A 532 41.95 -13.61 -4.98
C LYS A 532 41.66 -12.68 -6.14
N VAL A 533 40.44 -12.13 -6.20
CA VAL A 533 40.08 -11.26 -7.31
C VAL A 533 40.65 -9.85 -7.17
N MET A 534 40.97 -9.40 -5.96
CA MET A 534 41.67 -8.14 -5.72
C MET A 534 43.05 -8.12 -6.38
N GLU A 535 43.77 -9.25 -6.37
CA GLU A 535 45.11 -9.39 -6.97
C GLU A 535 45.13 -9.17 -8.48
N ILE A 536 44.03 -9.48 -9.17
CA ILE A 536 43.89 -9.35 -10.60
C ILE A 536 43.06 -8.15 -11.04
N ALA A 537 42.53 -7.38 -10.10
CA ALA A 537 41.73 -6.16 -10.39
C ALA A 537 42.59 -5.11 -11.12
N ARG A 538 42.08 -4.61 -12.25
CA ARG A 538 42.80 -3.76 -13.20
C ARG A 538 42.62 -2.25 -12.91
N THR A 539 41.44 -1.85 -12.40
CA THR A 539 41.11 -0.46 -12.18
C THR A 539 40.82 -0.15 -10.72
N SER A 540 40.90 1.12 -10.35
CA SER A 540 40.56 1.62 -9.00
C SER A 540 39.11 1.38 -8.65
N GLU A 541 38.19 1.53 -9.61
CA GLU A 541 36.76 1.28 -9.43
C GLU A 541 36.49 -0.20 -9.08
N GLN A 542 37.22 -1.12 -9.74
CA GLN A 542 37.11 -2.56 -9.47
C GLN A 542 37.64 -2.86 -8.06
N LYS A 543 38.77 -2.31 -7.64
CA LYS A 543 39.33 -2.44 -6.30
C LYS A 543 38.39 -1.89 -5.24
N ALA A 544 37.84 -0.70 -5.48
CA ALA A 544 36.84 -0.09 -4.61
C ALA A 544 35.56 -0.92 -4.49
N LEU A 545 35.09 -1.52 -5.61
CA LEU A 545 33.96 -2.45 -5.60
C LEU A 545 34.24 -3.66 -4.68
N ILE A 546 35.41 -4.25 -4.81
CA ILE A 546 35.81 -5.42 -4.02
C ILE A 546 35.86 -5.03 -2.52
N LEU A 547 36.49 -3.90 -2.18
CA LEU A 547 36.57 -3.40 -0.80
C LEU A 547 35.19 -3.19 -0.20
N ARG A 548 34.25 -2.62 -0.93
CA ARG A 548 32.85 -2.49 -0.50
C ARG A 548 32.18 -3.85 -0.21
N GLN A 549 32.63 -4.95 -0.80
CA GLN A 549 32.11 -6.28 -0.49
C GLN A 549 32.90 -6.97 0.62
N ILE A 550 34.18 -6.64 0.83
CA ILE A 550 35.00 -7.16 1.95
C ILE A 550 34.38 -6.83 3.31
N GLN A 551 33.75 -5.66 3.46
CA GLN A 551 32.99 -5.32 4.68
C GLN A 551 31.91 -6.38 5.03
N ARG A 552 31.34 -7.08 4.04
CA ARG A 552 30.34 -8.14 4.24
C ARG A 552 30.94 -9.46 4.71
N ALA A 553 32.24 -9.64 4.61
CA ALA A 553 32.93 -10.75 5.25
C ALA A 553 32.89 -10.60 6.77
N ASP A 554 32.90 -9.34 7.27
CA ASP A 554 32.57 -8.96 8.63
C ASP A 554 33.35 -9.80 9.66
N THR A 555 34.66 -9.96 9.41
CA THR A 555 35.60 -10.67 10.27
C THR A 555 36.77 -9.77 10.64
N PHE A 556 37.49 -10.13 11.74
CA PHE A 556 38.70 -9.42 12.13
C PHE A 556 39.74 -9.39 10.98
N LEU A 557 39.91 -10.50 10.28
CA LEU A 557 40.84 -10.56 9.13
C LEU A 557 40.41 -9.67 7.97
N ALA A 558 39.07 -9.49 7.76
CA ALA A 558 38.57 -8.55 6.75
C ALA A 558 38.88 -7.10 7.12
N LEU A 559 38.76 -6.73 8.40
CA LEU A 559 39.17 -5.43 8.92
C LEU A 559 40.66 -5.18 8.67
N MET A 560 41.51 -6.12 9.05
CA MET A 560 42.94 -6.04 8.85
C MET A 560 43.32 -5.91 7.39
N TYR A 561 42.75 -6.74 6.53
CA TYR A 561 43.00 -6.70 5.09
C TYR A 561 42.53 -5.37 4.46
N ALA A 562 41.33 -4.89 4.81
CA ALA A 562 40.85 -3.60 4.31
C ALA A 562 41.76 -2.44 4.76
N SER A 563 42.35 -2.52 5.95
CA SER A 563 43.24 -1.48 6.49
C SER A 563 44.54 -1.30 5.69
N GLU A 564 44.99 -2.32 4.94
CA GLU A 564 46.15 -2.24 4.05
C GLU A 564 45.96 -1.24 2.90
N PHE A 565 44.71 -0.93 2.55
CA PHE A 565 44.36 -0.02 1.47
C PHE A 565 44.13 1.44 1.92
N LEU A 566 44.26 1.73 3.21
CA LEU A 566 44.15 3.10 3.73
C LEU A 566 45.26 4.02 3.19
N ASP A 567 46.41 3.50 2.79
CA ASP A 567 47.52 4.24 2.22
C ASP A 567 47.45 4.32 0.67
N SER A 568 46.36 3.88 0.06
CA SER A 568 46.19 3.95 -1.36
C SER A 568 46.28 5.40 -1.89
N SER A 569 47.09 5.65 -2.91
CA SER A 569 47.14 6.93 -3.60
C SER A 569 45.82 7.27 -4.31
N ASP A 570 45.04 6.26 -4.66
CA ASP A 570 43.74 6.42 -5.32
C ASP A 570 42.65 6.73 -4.28
N ALA A 571 41.94 7.84 -4.48
CA ALA A 571 40.92 8.32 -3.54
C ALA A 571 39.72 7.39 -3.44
N ALA A 572 39.29 6.74 -4.56
CA ALA A 572 38.15 5.84 -4.54
C ALA A 572 38.46 4.54 -3.77
N VAL A 573 39.68 3.99 -3.93
CA VAL A 573 40.16 2.83 -3.20
C VAL A 573 40.30 3.15 -1.71
N ARG A 574 40.92 4.29 -1.40
CA ARG A 574 41.09 4.74 -0.03
C ARG A 574 39.77 4.96 0.69
N SER A 575 38.83 5.65 0.06
CA SER A 575 37.49 5.87 0.61
C SER A 575 36.75 4.54 0.85
N ALA A 576 36.80 3.60 -0.08
CA ALA A 576 36.20 2.29 0.09
C ALA A 576 36.84 1.50 1.25
N ALA A 577 38.13 1.62 1.46
CA ALA A 577 38.84 1.01 2.59
C ALA A 577 38.43 1.63 3.92
N VAL A 578 38.32 2.97 4.00
CA VAL A 578 37.85 3.70 5.18
C VAL A 578 36.49 3.18 5.64
N TYR A 579 35.52 3.12 4.73
CA TYR A 579 34.19 2.63 5.05
C TYR A 579 34.17 1.11 5.36
N ALA A 580 34.98 0.32 4.69
CA ALA A 580 35.06 -1.12 4.98
C ALA A 580 35.59 -1.37 6.40
N VAL A 581 36.68 -0.70 6.78
CA VAL A 581 37.27 -0.80 8.13
C VAL A 581 36.26 -0.31 9.19
N TRP A 582 35.67 0.85 8.99
CA TRP A 582 34.73 1.42 9.95
C TRP A 582 33.48 0.56 10.12
N ASN A 583 32.86 0.09 9.04
CA ASN A 583 31.65 -0.71 9.12
C ASN A 583 31.89 -2.04 9.83
N ILE A 584 33.03 -2.69 9.61
CA ILE A 584 33.38 -3.92 10.33
C ILE A 584 33.62 -3.60 11.82
N ALA A 585 34.42 -2.58 12.14
CA ALA A 585 34.70 -2.24 13.52
C ALA A 585 33.43 -1.85 14.30
N ARG A 586 32.54 -1.10 13.67
CA ARG A 586 31.25 -0.68 14.27
C ARG A 586 30.36 -1.88 14.61
N ASN A 587 30.35 -2.91 13.77
CA ASN A 587 29.55 -4.12 13.99
C ASN A 587 30.17 -5.03 15.07
N HIS A 588 31.47 -4.89 15.34
CA HIS A 588 32.27 -5.75 16.22
C HIS A 588 33.01 -4.97 17.28
N PRO A 589 32.33 -4.46 18.34
CA PRO A 589 32.98 -3.74 19.45
C PRO A 589 34.03 -4.58 20.19
N GLU A 590 33.95 -5.92 20.01
CA GLU A 590 34.97 -6.84 20.56
C GLU A 590 36.30 -6.79 19.83
N TYR A 591 36.37 -6.20 18.61
CA TYR A 591 37.63 -6.00 17.86
C TYR A 591 38.33 -4.76 18.42
N LYS A 592 39.15 -4.97 19.40
CA LYS A 592 39.83 -3.94 20.24
C LYS A 592 41.31 -4.22 20.39
N GLY A 593 42.02 -3.30 20.97
CA GLY A 593 43.46 -3.33 21.20
C GLY A 593 44.20 -2.27 20.41
N ASP A 594 45.50 -2.10 20.74
CA ASP A 594 46.34 -1.01 20.23
C ASP A 594 46.39 -0.95 18.70
N ASN A 595 46.45 -2.11 18.03
CA ASN A 595 46.43 -2.18 16.56
C ASN A 595 45.16 -1.64 15.97
N VAL A 596 44.00 -2.10 16.44
CA VAL A 596 42.68 -1.66 15.94
C VAL A 596 42.49 -0.18 16.27
N LYS A 597 42.84 0.24 17.47
CA LYS A 597 42.78 1.65 17.90
C LYS A 597 43.61 2.57 17.00
N ALA A 598 44.82 2.14 16.61
CA ALA A 598 45.67 2.88 15.67
C ALA A 598 45.06 2.96 14.27
N ILE A 599 44.50 1.85 13.74
CA ILE A 599 43.81 1.83 12.46
C ILE A 599 42.61 2.78 12.49
N LEU A 600 41.76 2.72 13.51
CA LEU A 600 40.55 3.54 13.63
C LEU A 600 40.87 5.03 13.82
N LYS A 601 41.95 5.38 14.52
CA LYS A 601 42.44 6.77 14.59
C LYS A 601 42.83 7.31 13.21
N ARG A 602 43.43 6.48 12.36
CA ARG A 602 43.76 6.85 10.98
C ARG A 602 42.46 7.03 10.18
N VAL A 603 41.52 6.09 10.23
CA VAL A 603 40.22 6.18 9.58
C VAL A 603 39.50 7.47 9.96
N LEU A 604 39.54 7.89 11.22
CA LEU A 604 38.93 9.14 11.70
C LEU A 604 39.40 10.39 10.95
N THR A 605 40.67 10.40 10.51
CA THR A 605 41.27 11.54 9.76
C THR A 605 41.04 11.47 8.26
N MET A 606 40.46 10.37 7.78
CA MET A 606 40.31 10.08 6.34
C MET A 606 38.89 10.14 5.83
N PHE A 607 37.92 10.37 6.70
CA PHE A 607 36.54 10.60 6.26
C PHE A 607 36.45 11.90 5.47
N ASP A 608 35.73 11.87 4.35
CA ASP A 608 35.54 13.00 3.44
C ASP A 608 34.04 13.20 3.14
N GLY A 609 33.63 14.47 2.98
CA GLY A 609 32.29 14.88 2.66
C GLY A 609 31.43 15.30 3.86
N GLU A 610 30.38 16.08 3.59
CA GLU A 610 29.45 16.60 4.61
C GLU A 610 28.68 15.50 5.32
N ASP A 611 28.35 14.41 4.62
CA ASP A 611 27.61 13.26 5.14
C ASP A 611 28.45 12.42 6.13
N ALA A 612 29.77 12.54 6.11
CA ALA A 612 30.68 11.80 6.99
C ALA A 612 30.59 12.22 8.46
N ARG A 613 29.93 13.33 8.81
CA ARG A 613 29.85 13.85 10.17
C ARG A 613 29.30 12.84 11.16
N TYR A 614 28.26 12.10 10.79
CA TYR A 614 27.68 11.06 11.66
C TYR A 614 28.64 9.90 11.91
N ASP A 615 29.37 9.47 10.88
CA ASP A 615 30.37 8.39 11.02
C ASP A 615 31.57 8.86 11.84
N ILE A 616 32.00 10.11 11.69
CA ILE A 616 33.06 10.73 12.50
C ILE A 616 32.68 10.77 13.97
N ASP A 617 31.49 11.24 14.30
CA ASP A 617 31.02 11.32 15.68
C ASP A 617 30.82 9.93 16.30
N ALA A 618 30.28 8.99 15.54
CA ALA A 618 30.14 7.59 15.98
C ALA A 618 31.48 6.91 16.18
N LEU A 619 32.46 7.15 15.31
CA LEU A 619 33.81 6.60 15.45
C LEU A 619 34.55 7.19 16.68
N LYS A 620 34.38 8.50 16.95
CA LYS A 620 34.94 9.10 18.19
C LYS A 620 34.39 8.42 19.44
N GLN A 621 33.06 8.28 19.51
CA GLN A 621 32.43 7.56 20.63
C GLN A 621 32.91 6.12 20.74
N HIS A 622 33.12 5.43 19.63
CA HIS A 622 33.64 4.07 19.61
C HIS A 622 35.08 4.02 20.15
N LEU A 623 35.94 4.96 19.72
CA LEU A 623 37.33 5.08 20.20
C LEU A 623 37.42 5.41 21.69
N ASP A 624 36.55 6.30 22.18
CA ASP A 624 36.48 6.69 23.60
C ASP A 624 36.04 5.52 24.51
N ALA A 625 35.19 4.64 23.95
CA ALA A 625 34.73 3.44 24.66
C ALA A 625 35.75 2.27 24.63
N MET A 626 36.78 2.33 23.77
CA MET A 626 37.76 1.25 23.66
C MET A 626 38.73 1.26 24.85
N PRO A 627 38.88 0.12 25.54
CA PRO A 627 39.86 0.01 26.64
C PRO A 627 41.30 0.11 26.10
N ASP A 628 42.22 0.55 26.96
CA ASP A 628 43.66 0.54 26.70
C ASP A 628 44.19 -0.85 26.97
N GLU A 629 44.25 -1.70 25.99
CA GLU A 629 44.76 -3.07 26.06
C GLU A 629 45.42 -3.50 24.74
N VAL A 630 46.39 -4.39 24.81
CA VAL A 630 47.13 -4.87 23.64
C VAL A 630 46.21 -5.53 22.61
N GLY A 631 45.13 -6.19 23.04
CA GLY A 631 44.15 -6.86 22.18
C GLY A 631 44.72 -8.08 21.47
N PHE A 632 44.02 -8.50 20.41
CA PHE A 632 44.46 -9.60 19.53
C PHE A 632 45.49 -9.12 18.54
N VAL A 633 46.63 -9.83 18.49
CA VAL A 633 47.67 -9.65 17.48
C VAL A 633 47.60 -10.82 16.51
N SER A 634 47.58 -10.54 15.23
CA SER A 634 47.63 -11.60 14.21
C SER A 634 48.96 -12.34 14.32
N ILE A 635 48.90 -13.64 14.53
CA ILE A 635 50.07 -14.53 14.53
C ILE A 635 50.44 -15.04 13.15
N PHE A 636 49.57 -14.79 12.14
CA PHE A 636 49.78 -15.12 10.73
C PHE A 636 49.78 -13.83 9.91
N ASN A 637 50.76 -13.67 9.02
CA ASN A 637 50.96 -12.46 8.20
C ASN A 637 50.08 -12.45 6.91
N GLY A 638 49.32 -13.51 6.67
CA GLY A 638 48.48 -13.63 5.50
C GLY A 638 49.24 -13.87 4.16
N LYS A 639 50.52 -14.08 4.18
CA LYS A 639 51.38 -14.20 3.00
C LYS A 639 52.20 -15.51 2.95
N ASP A 640 52.86 -15.80 4.04
CA ASP A 640 53.76 -16.95 4.13
C ASP A 640 53.86 -17.46 5.57
N LEU A 641 54.71 -18.47 5.79
CA LEU A 641 54.95 -19.06 7.10
C LEU A 641 56.09 -18.37 7.85
N THR A 642 56.48 -17.14 7.53
CA THR A 642 57.45 -16.34 8.25
C THR A 642 57.03 -16.20 9.72
N GLY A 643 57.92 -16.56 10.64
CA GLY A 643 57.68 -16.55 12.09
C GLY A 643 57.07 -17.84 12.65
N TRP A 644 56.63 -18.76 11.80
CA TRP A 644 56.14 -20.06 12.21
C TRP A 644 57.27 -21.07 12.34
N LYS A 645 57.14 -22.01 13.28
CA LYS A 645 58.11 -23.11 13.49
C LYS A 645 57.37 -24.44 13.57
N GLY A 646 58.02 -25.47 13.08
CA GLY A 646 57.53 -26.83 13.20
C GLY A 646 57.42 -27.26 14.66
N LEU A 647 56.39 -28.02 15.00
CA LEU A 647 56.17 -28.48 16.37
C LEU A 647 57.13 -29.65 16.70
N VAL A 648 57.98 -29.41 17.68
CA VAL A 648 58.88 -30.47 18.25
C VAL A 648 58.19 -31.02 19.50
N GLU A 649 57.78 -32.31 19.42
CA GLU A 649 57.21 -33.03 20.56
C GLU A 649 56.23 -32.19 21.43
N ASN A 650 55.94 -32.64 22.62
CA ASN A 650 55.15 -31.86 23.61
C ASN A 650 56.04 -30.94 24.45
N PRO A 651 55.50 -29.94 25.13
CA PRO A 651 56.26 -28.99 25.94
C PRO A 651 57.13 -29.62 27.00
N ILE A 652 56.67 -30.72 27.59
CA ILE A 652 57.44 -31.46 28.66
C ILE A 652 58.67 -32.16 28.08
N ALA A 653 58.49 -32.75 26.90
CA ALA A 653 59.59 -33.40 26.19
C ALA A 653 60.65 -32.37 25.75
N ARG A 654 60.20 -31.21 25.17
CA ARG A 654 61.11 -30.10 24.81
C ARG A 654 61.90 -29.55 25.96
N ALA A 655 61.27 -29.40 27.11
CA ALA A 655 61.97 -28.91 28.34
C ALA A 655 63.05 -29.81 28.85
N LYS A 656 63.05 -31.11 28.51
CA LYS A 656 64.05 -32.08 28.90
C LYS A 656 65.19 -32.23 27.88
N MET A 657 65.07 -31.64 26.68
CA MET A 657 66.10 -31.73 25.66
C MET A 657 67.27 -30.81 25.91
N LYS A 658 68.50 -31.30 25.69
CA LYS A 658 69.70 -30.44 25.68
C LYS A 658 69.61 -29.45 24.48
N PRO A 659 70.17 -28.24 24.57
CA PRO A 659 70.07 -27.24 23.53
C PRO A 659 70.44 -27.74 22.12
N ALA A 660 71.50 -28.52 21.96
CA ALA A 660 71.90 -29.07 20.69
C ALA A 660 70.93 -30.13 20.15
N GLN A 661 70.25 -30.89 21.02
CA GLN A 661 69.22 -31.85 20.63
C GLN A 661 67.93 -31.16 20.20
N LEU A 662 67.55 -30.12 20.92
CA LEU A 662 66.39 -29.29 20.61
C LEU A 662 66.59 -28.57 19.26
N ALA A 663 67.77 -28.01 19.02
CA ALA A 663 68.09 -27.33 17.75
C ALA A 663 67.97 -28.29 16.55
N LYS A 664 68.51 -29.51 16.62
CA LYS A 664 68.41 -30.51 15.57
C LYS A 664 67.02 -31.05 15.39
N ALA A 665 66.24 -31.20 16.49
CA ALA A 665 64.82 -31.58 16.40
C ALA A 665 63.94 -30.47 15.79
N GLN A 666 64.26 -29.22 16.09
CA GLN A 666 63.57 -28.05 15.53
C GLN A 666 63.84 -27.91 14.04
N GLU A 667 65.05 -28.08 13.57
CA GLU A 667 65.40 -28.05 12.16
C GLU A 667 64.57 -29.08 11.36
N LYS A 668 64.50 -30.32 11.85
CA LYS A 668 63.70 -31.40 11.25
C LYS A 668 62.21 -31.10 11.30
N ALA A 669 61.68 -30.51 12.37
CA ALA A 669 60.29 -30.12 12.50
C ALA A 669 59.93 -28.96 11.56
N ASP A 670 60.85 -28.01 11.36
CA ASP A 670 60.68 -26.90 10.43
C ASP A 670 60.72 -27.38 8.95
N GLU A 671 61.53 -28.38 8.61
CA GLU A 671 61.51 -29.02 7.29
C GLU A 671 60.16 -29.71 7.03
N ASN A 672 59.67 -30.50 8.00
CA ASN A 672 58.37 -31.13 7.90
C ASN A 672 57.26 -30.11 7.75
N MET A 673 57.29 -29.05 8.56
CA MET A 673 56.30 -27.98 8.44
C MET A 673 56.30 -27.36 7.04
N ARG A 674 57.45 -27.00 6.46
CA ARG A 674 57.56 -26.42 5.10
C ARG A 674 57.10 -27.40 4.02
N ARG A 675 57.25 -28.71 4.20
CA ARG A 675 56.79 -29.73 3.29
C ARG A 675 55.25 -29.89 3.30
N ASP A 676 54.68 -29.90 4.54
CA ASP A 676 53.30 -30.30 4.77
C ASP A 676 52.32 -29.12 4.85
N TRP A 677 52.83 -27.92 5.16
CA TRP A 677 52.04 -26.71 5.25
C TRP A 677 52.34 -25.75 4.12
N LYS A 678 51.31 -25.31 3.47
CA LYS A 678 51.39 -24.36 2.37
C LYS A 678 50.43 -23.21 2.63
N VAL A 679 50.80 -22.01 2.22
CA VAL A 679 49.92 -20.86 2.17
C VAL A 679 49.50 -20.69 0.73
N GLU A 680 48.20 -20.80 0.49
CA GLU A 680 47.61 -20.63 -0.84
C GLU A 680 46.52 -19.56 -0.73
N ASN A 681 46.68 -18.46 -1.46
CA ASN A 681 45.72 -17.34 -1.54
C ASN A 681 45.43 -16.68 -0.17
N GLY A 682 46.40 -16.64 0.71
CA GLY A 682 46.26 -16.08 2.05
C GLY A 682 45.58 -17.01 3.01
#